data_cd73b22de0a954452267ee8da84e5cf8
#
_entry.id   cd73b22de0a954452267ee8da84e5cf8
#
_cell.length_a   1.000
_cell.length_b   1.000
_cell.length_c   1.000
_cell.angle_alpha   90.00
_cell.angle_beta   90.00
_cell.angle_gamma   90.00
#
_symmetry.space_group_name_H-M   'P 1'
#
loop_
_entity.id
_entity.type
_entity.pdbx_description
1 polymer ?
#
loop_
_entity_poly.entity_id
_entity_poly.type
_entity_poly.pdbx_seq_one_letter_code
_entity_poly.pdbx_strand_id
1 'polypeptide(L)'
;MINNILKNIPVDGIKHLYIDNTILDTVPNDIYPSLHYRYLYDYQYDVVNAILEHNVFVSAPTGSGKTLSFALAYARMRENSPEATMLVIYPRKALARDQMLALSDIFGHIPHMETVKIMAYDGDVSSLQKREALLGADVIVSNFYGIHVYLANHGAWARFLSKLSLVVIDETHLYSGVFGTHVSYVIRRLRRLASLYGAAPKFLLLSATVSEPDKSGELLVGLPFVSVEVPGLSMYSKDLYFLTTSSGKERRLLISLVQQLIDYGYRGMVFFNSREEMERIYYAMKGSEYGDEVAPYRAGYDADERRRIESAMRSGDISFLLTTSAMELGIDIGDIDVTILYGFPTTGFSSFWQRVGRAGRKSHGYVFTVLKSSNALDMYIYDHPEIVLARRGEPLHLDITNMDIGLKQIKCAIWEYPLKDDMDGKYFPREVIDVFVEQNKDKLVDSDKGMVLLDAKPHHEVSLDEGDSVSFHITDEETGNMIEKVQMWRVLKKHYPGSTYFYMGKSYVVELIDLEKKFVGVKPVHGISETMPVGWEDIRVIDIRSRKIVGRRPVYEGVLEIESYTVGYSDKTGVYLYNAPLYRKFLTKGVWFDVYRDDLEVSSSMFHLHIPMLGTASITTDEIFAGSLHALEHILINVLPLISISPDDVGGYSIPSIYKHIIEEIEFAPLVYVEEKQQFPNITLDVREQARVYIYDSHPGGVGIAERIYEKFEDIVVYAARRLDDCTCKKGCPACIMSHQCGNGNRPLNKLGSRSLLRTLFLV
;
A
#
# COMPACT_ATOMS: atom_id res chain seq x y z
N MET A 1 -0.10 36.45 2.33
CA MET A 1 -0.69 35.82 1.12
C MET A 1 -1.65 34.68 1.49
N ILE A 2 -1.18 33.61 2.11
CA ILE A 2 -2.02 32.41 2.44
C ILE A 2 -3.31 32.75 3.20
N ASN A 3 -3.23 33.63 4.20
CA ASN A 3 -4.43 34.06 4.95
C ASN A 3 -5.51 34.74 4.07
N ASN A 4 -5.12 35.39 2.97
CA ASN A 4 -6.09 35.96 2.03
C ASN A 4 -6.72 34.87 1.16
N ILE A 5 -5.94 33.89 0.73
CA ILE A 5 -6.45 32.69 0.00
C ILE A 5 -7.49 31.98 0.86
N LEU A 6 -7.17 31.67 2.12
CA LEU A 6 -8.05 30.97 3.05
C LEU A 6 -9.36 31.70 3.33
N LYS A 7 -9.38 33.04 3.24
CA LYS A 7 -10.61 33.85 3.38
C LYS A 7 -11.51 33.80 2.15
N ASN A 8 -10.94 33.55 0.98
CA ASN A 8 -11.64 33.62 -0.31
C ASN A 8 -12.15 32.26 -0.81
N ILE A 9 -11.87 31.16 -0.12
CA ILE A 9 -12.31 29.81 -0.48
C ILE A 9 -13.47 29.35 0.41
N PRO A 10 -14.34 28.43 -0.07
CA PRO A 10 -15.52 27.95 0.67
C PRO A 10 -15.14 26.89 1.71
N VAL A 11 -14.42 27.29 2.74
CA VAL A 11 -13.97 26.44 3.85
C VAL A 11 -14.83 26.69 5.08
N ASP A 12 -15.28 25.60 5.75
CA ASP A 12 -16.07 25.68 6.99
C ASP A 12 -15.19 25.52 8.24
N GLY A 13 -14.07 24.79 8.15
CA GLY A 13 -13.16 24.60 9.25
C GLY A 13 -11.70 24.48 8.82
N ILE A 14 -10.82 25.07 9.63
CA ILE A 14 -9.37 25.09 9.40
C ILE A 14 -8.66 24.69 10.69
N LYS A 15 -7.76 23.70 10.59
CA LYS A 15 -6.75 23.43 11.61
C LYS A 15 -5.36 23.71 11.00
N HIS A 16 -4.46 24.21 11.80
CA HIS A 16 -3.11 24.58 11.35
C HIS A 16 -2.04 24.02 12.29
N LEU A 17 -1.01 23.43 11.71
CA LEU A 17 0.20 23.02 12.40
C LEU A 17 1.42 23.64 11.69
N TYR A 18 2.43 23.97 12.47
CA TYR A 18 3.72 24.42 11.95
C TYR A 18 4.80 23.37 12.26
N ILE A 19 5.63 23.09 11.27
CA ILE A 19 6.82 22.24 11.40
C ILE A 19 8.03 23.10 11.22
N ASP A 20 8.91 23.08 12.21
CA ASP A 20 10.20 23.73 12.09
C ASP A 20 11.15 22.91 11.21
N ASN A 21 12.16 23.59 10.66
CA ASN A 21 13.20 22.91 9.91
C ASN A 21 14.04 22.00 10.81
N THR A 22 14.44 20.87 10.26
CA THR A 22 15.40 19.98 10.92
C THR A 22 16.80 20.55 10.78
N ILE A 23 17.45 20.83 11.87
CA ILE A 23 18.87 21.20 11.92
C ILE A 23 19.66 19.91 12.14
N LEU A 24 20.55 19.58 11.22
CA LEU A 24 21.46 18.44 11.34
C LEU A 24 22.83 18.93 11.80
N ASP A 25 23.39 18.21 12.76
CA ASP A 25 24.77 18.42 13.16
C ASP A 25 25.71 18.08 12.01
N THR A 26 26.83 18.79 11.94
CA THR A 26 27.84 18.63 10.89
C THR A 26 29.21 18.38 11.46
N VAL A 27 29.93 17.50 10.80
CA VAL A 27 31.34 17.21 11.11
C VAL A 27 32.24 17.60 9.93
N PRO A 28 33.51 17.98 10.17
CA PRO A 28 34.45 18.22 9.06
C PRO A 28 34.54 16.99 8.16
N ASN A 29 34.64 17.22 6.85
CA ASN A 29 34.84 16.15 5.89
C ASN A 29 36.30 15.70 5.85
N ASP A 30 36.70 14.88 6.82
CA ASP A 30 38.05 14.31 6.89
C ASP A 30 38.16 12.99 6.10
N ILE A 31 37.03 12.41 5.64
CA ILE A 31 37.03 11.17 4.88
C ILE A 31 37.52 11.41 3.45
N TYR A 32 36.91 12.41 2.76
CA TYR A 32 37.30 12.80 1.39
C TYR A 32 37.32 14.31 1.25
N PRO A 33 38.45 14.95 1.65
CA PRO A 33 38.59 16.42 1.59
C PRO A 33 38.52 17.01 0.16
N SER A 34 38.67 16.18 -0.87
CA SER A 34 38.55 16.56 -2.29
C SER A 34 37.11 16.81 -2.75
N LEU A 35 36.11 16.34 -2.00
CA LEU A 35 34.72 16.67 -2.27
C LEU A 35 34.46 18.16 -2.03
N HIS A 36 33.53 18.74 -2.83
CA HIS A 36 33.10 20.13 -2.66
C HIS A 36 32.44 20.42 -1.29
N TYR A 37 32.07 19.36 -0.54
CA TYR A 37 31.47 19.46 0.78
C TYR A 37 32.56 19.58 1.86
N ARG A 38 32.69 20.74 2.45
CA ARG A 38 33.63 20.96 3.59
C ARG A 38 33.17 20.26 4.87
N TYR A 39 31.86 20.01 4.98
CA TYR A 39 31.21 19.38 6.11
C TYR A 39 30.28 18.29 5.60
N LEU A 40 30.20 17.21 6.34
CA LEU A 40 29.21 16.15 6.20
C LEU A 40 28.20 16.28 7.35
N TYR A 41 26.98 15.79 7.15
CA TYR A 41 26.12 15.56 8.29
C TYR A 41 26.69 14.42 9.13
N ASP A 42 26.56 14.51 10.46
CA ASP A 42 27.08 13.53 11.41
C ASP A 42 26.58 12.10 11.10
N TYR A 43 25.28 11.96 10.78
CA TYR A 43 24.71 10.66 10.42
C TYR A 43 25.35 10.04 9.16
N GLN A 44 25.83 10.85 8.21
CA GLN A 44 26.53 10.35 7.02
C GLN A 44 27.86 9.72 7.41
N TYR A 45 28.53 10.32 8.36
CA TYR A 45 29.76 9.77 8.94
C TYR A 45 29.49 8.45 9.69
N ASP A 46 28.42 8.40 10.49
CA ASP A 46 28.00 7.21 11.22
C ASP A 46 27.69 6.05 10.28
N VAL A 47 26.98 6.30 9.17
CA VAL A 47 26.71 5.30 8.15
C VAL A 47 27.98 4.72 7.54
N VAL A 48 28.95 5.57 7.18
CA VAL A 48 30.21 5.12 6.59
C VAL A 48 30.99 4.21 7.53
N ASN A 49 30.99 4.49 8.83
CA ASN A 49 31.67 3.67 9.81
C ASN A 49 30.89 2.37 10.12
N ALA A 50 29.58 2.48 10.34
CA ALA A 50 28.75 1.34 10.74
C ALA A 50 28.67 0.26 9.65
N ILE A 51 28.60 0.64 8.36
CA ILE A 51 28.43 -0.32 7.25
C ILE A 51 29.60 -1.25 7.06
N LEU A 52 30.78 -0.89 7.53
CA LEU A 52 31.96 -1.76 7.44
C LEU A 52 31.79 -3.04 8.27
N GLU A 53 31.07 -2.95 9.38
CA GLU A 53 30.90 -4.07 10.31
C GLU A 53 29.48 -4.64 10.31
N HIS A 54 28.47 -3.79 10.08
CA HIS A 54 27.05 -4.14 10.21
C HIS A 54 26.27 -3.94 8.91
N ASN A 55 25.07 -4.51 8.81
CA ASN A 55 24.06 -4.00 7.88
C ASN A 55 23.41 -2.78 8.53
N VAL A 56 23.10 -1.77 7.74
CA VAL A 56 22.64 -0.48 8.27
C VAL A 56 21.29 -0.10 7.66
N PHE A 57 20.37 0.35 8.49
CA PHE A 57 19.13 0.97 8.04
C PHE A 57 19.13 2.47 8.40
N VAL A 58 19.08 3.33 7.40
CA VAL A 58 19.03 4.79 7.57
C VAL A 58 17.60 5.27 7.46
N SER A 59 17.08 5.85 8.54
CA SER A 59 15.81 6.58 8.55
C SER A 59 16.08 8.08 8.63
N ALA A 60 15.98 8.78 7.48
CA ALA A 60 16.31 10.21 7.39
C ALA A 60 15.34 10.96 6.49
N PRO A 61 14.97 12.23 6.79
CA PRO A 61 14.03 13.02 6.00
C PRO A 61 14.41 13.10 4.52
N THR A 62 13.42 13.38 3.67
CA THR A 62 13.67 13.64 2.25
C THR A 62 14.55 14.88 2.10
N GLY A 63 15.57 14.80 1.22
CA GLY A 63 16.50 15.92 1.00
C GLY A 63 17.67 15.99 1.98
N SER A 64 17.81 15.04 2.91
CA SER A 64 18.91 14.99 3.89
C SER A 64 20.28 14.54 3.32
N GLY A 65 20.37 14.17 2.03
CA GLY A 65 21.63 13.75 1.42
C GLY A 65 21.96 12.26 1.58
N LYS A 66 20.96 11.40 1.67
CA LYS A 66 21.12 9.92 1.77
C LYS A 66 22.01 9.31 0.68
N THR A 67 21.96 9.85 -0.55
CA THR A 67 22.79 9.38 -1.66
C THR A 67 24.28 9.52 -1.38
N LEU A 68 24.68 10.63 -0.77
CA LEU A 68 26.08 10.86 -0.41
C LEU A 68 26.57 9.82 0.61
N SER A 69 25.76 9.45 1.61
CA SER A 69 26.18 8.51 2.64
C SER A 69 26.57 7.13 2.08
N PHE A 70 25.81 6.57 1.15
CA PHE A 70 26.16 5.26 0.57
C PHE A 70 27.26 5.38 -0.51
N ALA A 71 27.37 6.50 -1.19
CA ALA A 71 28.49 6.73 -2.11
C ALA A 71 29.82 6.74 -1.37
N LEU A 72 29.89 7.44 -0.22
CA LEU A 72 31.07 7.46 0.65
C LEU A 72 31.34 6.09 1.27
N ALA A 73 30.30 5.38 1.72
CA ALA A 73 30.40 4.03 2.25
C ALA A 73 31.03 3.07 1.24
N TYR A 74 30.56 3.11 -0.01
CA TYR A 74 31.14 2.28 -1.08
C TYR A 74 32.57 2.67 -1.43
N ALA A 75 32.86 3.94 -1.51
CA ALA A 75 34.24 4.41 -1.74
C ALA A 75 35.19 3.88 -0.66
N ARG A 76 34.78 3.93 0.61
CA ARG A 76 35.54 3.38 1.75
C ARG A 76 35.75 1.87 1.64
N MET A 77 34.76 1.12 1.18
CA MET A 77 34.92 -0.32 0.93
C MET A 77 35.91 -0.60 -0.21
N ARG A 78 35.95 0.23 -1.25
CA ARG A 78 36.88 0.08 -2.37
C ARG A 78 38.34 0.40 -2.02
N GLU A 79 38.59 1.23 -1.02
CA GLU A 79 39.95 1.42 -0.51
C GLU A 79 40.57 0.13 -0.01
N ASN A 80 39.76 -0.72 0.64
CA ASN A 80 40.20 -2.02 1.16
C ASN A 80 40.11 -3.14 0.10
N SER A 81 39.24 -3.00 -0.89
CA SER A 81 38.97 -3.99 -1.93
C SER A 81 38.66 -3.30 -3.26
N PRO A 82 39.68 -2.94 -4.06
CA PRO A 82 39.51 -2.14 -5.29
C PRO A 82 38.57 -2.74 -6.33
N GLU A 83 38.36 -4.05 -6.29
CA GLU A 83 37.44 -4.78 -7.18
C GLU A 83 36.03 -4.93 -6.62
N ALA A 84 35.74 -4.38 -5.42
CA ALA A 84 34.41 -4.45 -4.82
C ALA A 84 33.35 -3.91 -5.76
N THR A 85 32.21 -4.60 -5.87
CA THR A 85 31.06 -4.18 -6.66
C THR A 85 29.88 -3.78 -5.77
N MET A 86 29.02 -2.90 -6.28
CA MET A 86 27.84 -2.41 -5.58
C MET A 86 26.60 -2.60 -6.44
N LEU A 87 25.51 -3.12 -5.83
CA LEU A 87 24.18 -3.16 -6.41
C LEU A 87 23.29 -2.10 -5.75
N VAL A 88 22.75 -1.17 -6.53
CA VAL A 88 21.81 -0.16 -6.04
C VAL A 88 20.42 -0.45 -6.61
N ILE A 89 19.43 -0.55 -5.75
CA ILE A 89 18.05 -0.89 -6.10
C ILE A 89 17.15 0.28 -5.81
N TYR A 90 16.50 0.79 -6.86
CA TYR A 90 15.48 1.81 -6.80
C TYR A 90 14.11 1.23 -7.19
N PRO A 91 13.01 1.73 -6.61
CA PRO A 91 11.69 1.22 -6.94
C PRO A 91 11.22 1.56 -8.35
N ARG A 92 11.75 2.65 -8.94
CA ARG A 92 11.35 3.13 -10.27
C ARG A 92 12.56 3.48 -11.13
N LYS A 93 12.46 3.17 -12.44
CA LYS A 93 13.49 3.39 -13.44
C LYS A 93 13.85 4.87 -13.63
N ALA A 94 12.86 5.79 -13.54
CA ALA A 94 13.11 7.22 -13.68
C ALA A 94 14.03 7.73 -12.56
N LEU A 95 13.72 7.39 -11.31
CA LEU A 95 14.56 7.72 -10.15
C LEU A 95 15.97 7.13 -10.28
N ALA A 96 16.08 5.90 -10.77
CA ALA A 96 17.36 5.23 -10.99
C ALA A 96 18.28 6.03 -11.92
N ARG A 97 17.75 6.58 -13.01
CA ARG A 97 18.53 7.36 -14.00
C ARG A 97 19.05 8.68 -13.42
N ASP A 98 18.21 9.42 -12.70
CA ASP A 98 18.60 10.67 -12.06
C ASP A 98 19.70 10.44 -11.00
N GLN A 99 19.57 9.37 -10.23
CA GLN A 99 20.55 9.00 -9.22
C GLN A 99 21.88 8.49 -9.79
N MET A 100 21.87 7.85 -10.96
CA MET A 100 23.12 7.47 -11.65
C MET A 100 23.98 8.70 -11.99
N LEU A 101 23.36 9.79 -12.45
CA LEU A 101 24.07 11.04 -12.74
C LEU A 101 24.66 11.63 -11.45
N ALA A 102 23.89 11.66 -10.38
CA ALA A 102 24.36 12.16 -9.09
C ALA A 102 25.54 11.31 -8.53
N LEU A 103 25.46 9.98 -8.65
CA LEU A 103 26.55 9.09 -8.22
C LEU A 103 27.80 9.29 -9.07
N SER A 104 27.66 9.47 -10.38
CA SER A 104 28.78 9.72 -11.29
C SER A 104 29.48 11.03 -10.93
N ASP A 105 28.73 12.06 -10.62
CA ASP A 105 29.26 13.34 -10.17
C ASP A 105 30.03 13.20 -8.85
N ILE A 106 29.44 12.54 -7.84
CA ILE A 106 30.10 12.32 -6.54
C ILE A 106 31.38 11.53 -6.72
N PHE A 107 31.37 10.42 -7.47
CA PHE A 107 32.56 9.59 -7.67
C PHE A 107 33.66 10.29 -8.46
N GLY A 108 33.31 11.19 -9.39
CA GLY A 108 34.28 12.00 -10.11
C GLY A 108 35.14 12.92 -9.21
N HIS A 109 34.70 13.16 -7.97
CA HIS A 109 35.40 13.99 -6.99
C HIS A 109 36.08 13.18 -5.86
N ILE A 110 35.97 11.85 -5.86
CA ILE A 110 36.60 10.98 -4.86
C ILE A 110 37.81 10.27 -5.49
N PRO A 111 39.01 10.42 -4.90
CA PRO A 111 40.20 9.72 -5.39
C PRO A 111 39.95 8.21 -5.54
N HIS A 112 40.45 7.62 -6.62
CA HIS A 112 40.30 6.20 -6.99
C HIS A 112 38.88 5.77 -7.42
N MET A 113 37.89 6.70 -7.45
CA MET A 113 36.52 6.39 -7.88
C MET A 113 36.22 6.91 -9.30
N GLU A 114 37.09 7.71 -9.90
CA GLU A 114 36.88 8.37 -11.21
C GLU A 114 36.70 7.35 -12.36
N THR A 115 37.24 6.14 -12.18
CA THR A 115 37.16 5.07 -13.17
C THR A 115 36.00 4.09 -12.94
N VAL A 116 35.20 4.29 -11.87
CA VAL A 116 34.09 3.43 -11.52
C VAL A 116 33.00 3.47 -12.59
N LYS A 117 32.67 2.32 -13.12
CA LYS A 117 31.65 2.17 -14.18
C LYS A 117 30.28 1.93 -13.56
N ILE A 118 29.40 2.91 -13.66
CA ILE A 118 28.01 2.84 -13.23
C ILE A 118 27.15 2.49 -14.44
N MET A 119 26.36 1.39 -14.36
CA MET A 119 25.52 0.94 -15.47
C MET A 119 24.12 0.60 -14.99
N ALA A 120 23.11 0.97 -15.79
CA ALA A 120 21.75 0.53 -15.57
C ALA A 120 21.56 -0.92 -16.03
N TYR A 121 20.72 -1.66 -15.29
CA TYR A 121 20.36 -3.02 -15.65
C TYR A 121 18.88 -3.27 -15.37
N ASP A 122 18.03 -2.88 -16.34
CA ASP A 122 16.57 -2.97 -16.24
C ASP A 122 15.93 -3.38 -17.58
N GLY A 123 14.60 -3.39 -17.66
CA GLY A 123 13.85 -3.79 -18.85
C GLY A 123 14.04 -2.89 -20.08
N ASP A 124 14.45 -1.63 -19.89
CA ASP A 124 14.60 -0.64 -20.97
C ASP A 124 16.00 -0.67 -21.61
N VAL A 125 16.94 -1.36 -20.97
CA VAL A 125 18.34 -1.46 -21.42
C VAL A 125 18.45 -2.52 -22.52
N SER A 126 19.15 -2.20 -23.61
CA SER A 126 19.37 -3.13 -24.73
C SER A 126 20.19 -4.37 -24.30
N SER A 127 20.06 -5.47 -25.07
CA SER A 127 20.81 -6.70 -24.80
C SER A 127 22.32 -6.51 -24.84
N LEU A 128 22.80 -5.60 -25.70
CA LEU A 128 24.23 -5.26 -25.81
C LEU A 128 24.71 -4.56 -24.52
N GLN A 129 24.02 -3.52 -24.10
CA GLN A 129 24.34 -2.77 -22.88
C GLN A 129 24.27 -3.65 -21.63
N LYS A 130 23.29 -4.59 -21.57
CA LYS A 130 23.22 -5.59 -20.49
C LYS A 130 24.47 -6.47 -20.45
N ARG A 131 24.94 -6.91 -21.62
CA ARG A 131 26.18 -7.71 -21.70
C ARG A 131 27.40 -6.91 -21.27
N GLU A 132 27.51 -5.66 -21.67
CA GLU A 132 28.60 -4.76 -21.25
C GLU A 132 28.57 -4.53 -19.73
N ALA A 133 27.38 -4.33 -19.13
CA ALA A 133 27.23 -4.18 -17.69
C ALA A 133 27.76 -5.41 -16.93
N LEU A 134 27.40 -6.61 -17.37
CA LEU A 134 27.83 -7.86 -16.74
C LEU A 134 29.35 -8.10 -16.83
N LEU A 135 29.97 -7.64 -17.91
CA LEU A 135 31.43 -7.81 -18.14
C LEU A 135 32.28 -6.76 -17.43
N GLY A 136 31.77 -5.56 -17.21
CA GLY A 136 32.60 -4.43 -16.81
C GLY A 136 32.06 -3.48 -15.76
N ALA A 137 30.81 -3.58 -15.32
CA ALA A 137 30.28 -2.68 -14.32
C ALA A 137 30.89 -2.93 -12.92
N ASP A 138 31.17 -1.84 -12.23
CA ASP A 138 31.51 -1.84 -10.79
C ASP A 138 30.24 -1.55 -9.95
N VAL A 139 29.35 -0.72 -10.49
CA VAL A 139 28.05 -0.40 -9.89
C VAL A 139 26.95 -0.76 -10.88
N ILE A 140 26.01 -1.58 -10.45
CA ILE A 140 24.78 -1.87 -11.19
C ILE A 140 23.62 -1.18 -10.49
N VAL A 141 22.85 -0.40 -11.26
CA VAL A 141 21.61 0.23 -10.80
C VAL A 141 20.43 -0.48 -11.45
N SER A 142 19.50 -0.98 -10.63
CA SER A 142 18.38 -1.83 -11.08
C SER A 142 17.11 -1.61 -10.23
N ASN A 143 16.12 -2.48 -10.44
CA ASN A 143 14.93 -2.61 -9.61
C ASN A 143 14.63 -4.10 -9.34
N PHE A 144 13.73 -4.40 -8.38
CA PHE A 144 13.45 -5.79 -8.00
C PHE A 144 12.82 -6.62 -9.13
N TYR A 145 12.05 -6.03 -10.03
CA TYR A 145 11.49 -6.75 -11.18
C TYR A 145 12.61 -7.25 -12.11
N GLY A 146 13.59 -6.39 -12.35
CA GLY A 146 14.78 -6.76 -13.11
C GLY A 146 15.59 -7.86 -12.40
N ILE A 147 15.92 -7.64 -11.14
CA ILE A 147 16.71 -8.62 -10.35
C ILE A 147 15.99 -9.97 -10.30
N HIS A 148 14.68 -10.01 -10.04
CA HIS A 148 13.89 -11.24 -10.02
C HIS A 148 14.08 -12.11 -11.27
N VAL A 149 14.00 -11.49 -12.45
CA VAL A 149 14.13 -12.20 -13.74
C VAL A 149 15.57 -12.57 -14.04
N TYR A 150 16.53 -11.72 -13.66
CA TYR A 150 17.92 -11.85 -14.08
C TYR A 150 18.71 -12.84 -13.21
N LEU A 151 18.31 -13.10 -11.97
CA LEU A 151 18.92 -14.13 -11.12
C LEU A 151 18.87 -15.53 -11.75
N ALA A 152 17.88 -15.80 -12.61
CA ALA A 152 17.84 -17.05 -13.38
C ALA A 152 19.05 -17.27 -14.30
N ASN A 153 19.78 -16.21 -14.67
CA ASN A 153 20.98 -16.28 -15.48
C ASN A 153 22.22 -15.85 -14.69
N HIS A 154 22.27 -16.16 -13.39
CA HIS A 154 23.31 -15.74 -12.46
C HIS A 154 24.74 -16.10 -12.90
N GLY A 155 24.91 -17.13 -13.73
CA GLY A 155 26.22 -17.47 -14.31
C GLY A 155 26.85 -16.33 -15.12
N ALA A 156 26.02 -15.53 -15.82
CA ALA A 156 26.50 -14.32 -16.51
C ALA A 156 26.90 -13.20 -15.52
N TRP A 157 26.42 -13.26 -14.29
CA TRP A 157 26.72 -12.31 -13.21
C TRP A 157 27.89 -12.75 -12.33
N ALA A 158 28.50 -13.91 -12.57
CA ALA A 158 29.48 -14.53 -11.69
C ALA A 158 30.59 -13.57 -11.26
N ARG A 159 31.17 -12.79 -12.20
CA ARG A 159 32.19 -11.77 -11.89
C ARG A 159 31.66 -10.72 -10.92
N PHE A 160 30.48 -10.18 -11.19
CA PHE A 160 29.87 -9.13 -10.36
C PHE A 160 29.48 -9.67 -8.99
N LEU A 161 28.83 -10.83 -8.94
CA LEU A 161 28.37 -11.47 -7.70
C LEU A 161 29.52 -11.89 -6.80
N SER A 162 30.65 -12.38 -7.36
CA SER A 162 31.82 -12.80 -6.56
C SER A 162 32.52 -11.64 -5.85
N LYS A 163 32.30 -10.40 -6.30
CA LYS A 163 32.88 -9.17 -5.75
C LYS A 163 31.84 -8.28 -5.06
N LEU A 164 30.60 -8.74 -4.99
CA LEU A 164 29.49 -7.97 -4.43
C LEU A 164 29.73 -7.70 -2.94
N SER A 165 29.98 -6.44 -2.60
CA SER A 165 30.33 -6.00 -1.25
C SER A 165 29.22 -5.20 -0.60
N LEU A 166 28.43 -4.46 -1.40
CA LEU A 166 27.36 -3.59 -0.91
C LEU A 166 26.10 -3.73 -1.77
N VAL A 167 24.96 -3.92 -1.11
CA VAL A 167 23.63 -3.83 -1.70
C VAL A 167 22.89 -2.65 -1.05
N VAL A 168 22.57 -1.65 -1.82
CA VAL A 168 21.81 -0.47 -1.39
C VAL A 168 20.36 -0.61 -1.86
N ILE A 169 19.40 -0.45 -0.96
CA ILE A 169 17.97 -0.51 -1.28
C ILE A 169 17.35 0.80 -0.83
N ASP A 170 16.95 1.63 -1.79
CA ASP A 170 16.34 2.93 -1.52
C ASP A 170 14.82 2.84 -1.48
N GLU A 171 14.20 3.82 -0.82
CA GLU A 171 12.74 3.92 -0.60
C GLU A 171 12.16 2.62 0.00
N THR A 172 12.83 2.08 1.01
CA THR A 172 12.55 0.77 1.60
C THR A 172 11.10 0.64 2.13
N HIS A 173 10.45 1.75 2.51
CA HIS A 173 9.05 1.79 2.96
C HIS A 173 8.04 1.22 1.93
N LEU A 174 8.41 1.12 0.65
CA LEU A 174 7.55 0.56 -0.39
C LEU A 174 7.50 -0.97 -0.39
N TYR A 175 8.43 -1.62 0.31
CA TYR A 175 8.54 -3.07 0.30
C TYR A 175 7.78 -3.68 1.48
N SER A 176 6.45 -3.49 1.46
CA SER A 176 5.50 -4.05 2.43
C SER A 176 4.43 -4.89 1.73
N GLY A 177 3.67 -5.66 2.48
CA GLY A 177 2.56 -6.48 1.99
C GLY A 177 3.01 -7.54 0.98
N VAL A 178 2.20 -7.76 -0.06
CA VAL A 178 2.48 -8.72 -1.14
C VAL A 178 3.83 -8.45 -1.80
N PHE A 179 4.04 -7.20 -2.25
CA PHE A 179 5.27 -6.81 -2.92
C PHE A 179 6.49 -6.99 -2.01
N GLY A 180 6.38 -6.55 -0.74
CA GLY A 180 7.44 -6.73 0.25
C GLY A 180 7.78 -8.20 0.53
N THR A 181 6.79 -9.07 0.59
CA THR A 181 6.99 -10.52 0.75
C THR A 181 7.78 -11.10 -0.42
N HIS A 182 7.38 -10.79 -1.67
CA HIS A 182 8.15 -11.20 -2.86
C HIS A 182 9.58 -10.64 -2.86
N VAL A 183 9.74 -9.35 -2.56
CA VAL A 183 11.05 -8.68 -2.49
C VAL A 183 11.95 -9.35 -1.47
N SER A 184 11.42 -9.70 -0.31
CA SER A 184 12.15 -10.42 0.73
C SER A 184 12.71 -11.77 0.24
N TYR A 185 11.92 -12.51 -0.54
CA TYR A 185 12.40 -13.74 -1.21
C TYR A 185 13.45 -13.45 -2.29
N VAL A 186 13.28 -12.42 -3.11
CA VAL A 186 14.28 -12.03 -4.13
C VAL A 186 15.61 -11.66 -3.48
N ILE A 187 15.59 -10.94 -2.35
CA ILE A 187 16.80 -10.62 -1.58
C ILE A 187 17.45 -11.89 -1.05
N ARG A 188 16.68 -12.83 -0.50
CA ARG A 188 17.20 -14.11 -0.01
C ARG A 188 17.81 -14.96 -1.13
N ARG A 189 17.21 -14.98 -2.32
CA ARG A 189 17.76 -15.63 -3.51
C ARG A 189 19.06 -14.97 -3.94
N LEU A 190 19.13 -13.62 -3.96
CA LEU A 190 20.36 -12.87 -4.25
C LEU A 190 21.48 -13.22 -3.24
N ARG A 191 21.18 -13.22 -1.94
CA ARG A 191 22.12 -13.61 -0.88
C ARG A 191 22.62 -15.03 -1.06
N ARG A 192 21.72 -15.96 -1.37
CA ARG A 192 22.03 -17.37 -1.64
C ARG A 192 23.03 -17.50 -2.79
N LEU A 193 22.77 -16.82 -3.92
CA LEU A 193 23.64 -16.84 -5.08
C LEU A 193 24.98 -16.11 -4.84
N ALA A 194 24.98 -14.96 -4.15
CA ALA A 194 26.22 -14.27 -3.77
C ALA A 194 27.11 -15.17 -2.93
N SER A 195 26.54 -15.87 -1.94
CA SER A 195 27.28 -16.85 -1.11
C SER A 195 27.86 -18.01 -1.93
N LEU A 196 27.16 -18.42 -2.99
CA LEU A 196 27.64 -19.47 -3.91
C LEU A 196 28.93 -19.04 -4.65
N TYR A 197 29.05 -17.75 -4.94
CA TYR A 197 30.23 -17.14 -5.55
C TYR A 197 31.28 -16.65 -4.52
N GLY A 198 31.08 -16.93 -3.23
CA GLY A 198 32.00 -16.57 -2.16
C GLY A 198 31.86 -15.17 -1.61
N ALA A 199 30.82 -14.44 -1.97
CA ALA A 199 30.53 -13.09 -1.48
C ALA A 199 29.51 -13.08 -0.33
N ALA A 200 29.69 -12.12 0.59
CA ALA A 200 28.78 -11.85 1.71
C ALA A 200 28.52 -10.33 1.80
N PRO A 201 27.68 -9.78 0.90
CA PRO A 201 27.48 -8.34 0.83
C PRO A 201 26.86 -7.78 2.10
N LYS A 202 27.23 -6.55 2.48
CA LYS A 202 26.51 -5.73 3.43
C LYS A 202 25.28 -5.12 2.76
N PHE A 203 24.24 -4.89 3.56
CA PHE A 203 23.00 -4.26 3.11
C PHE A 203 22.86 -2.89 3.76
N LEU A 204 22.58 -1.89 2.93
CA LEU A 204 22.25 -0.54 3.35
C LEU A 204 20.84 -0.19 2.87
N LEU A 205 19.92 -0.08 3.81
CA LEU A 205 18.52 0.26 3.55
C LEU A 205 18.30 1.75 3.83
N LEU A 206 17.57 2.41 2.96
CA LEU A 206 17.30 3.85 3.05
C LEU A 206 15.79 4.09 3.02
N SER A 207 15.30 4.92 3.95
CA SER A 207 13.92 5.40 3.93
C SER A 207 13.80 6.75 4.63
N ALA A 208 12.73 7.49 4.33
CA ALA A 208 12.37 8.69 5.07
C ALA A 208 11.31 8.42 6.16
N THR A 209 10.61 7.29 6.05
CA THR A 209 9.31 7.10 6.72
C THR A 209 9.10 5.70 7.30
N VAL A 210 10.15 4.97 7.64
CA VAL A 210 10.04 3.67 8.33
C VAL A 210 10.33 3.87 9.81
N SER A 211 9.43 3.39 10.65
CA SER A 211 9.67 3.22 12.09
C SER A 211 10.24 1.82 12.38
N GLU A 212 10.88 1.63 13.53
CA GLU A 212 11.56 0.38 13.90
C GLU A 212 12.46 -0.13 12.77
N PRO A 213 13.43 0.68 12.28
CA PRO A 213 14.17 0.38 11.06
C PRO A 213 15.03 -0.88 11.18
N ASP A 214 15.59 -1.18 12.35
CA ASP A 214 16.36 -2.39 12.63
C ASP A 214 15.52 -3.66 12.42
N LYS A 215 14.35 -3.73 13.04
CA LYS A 215 13.41 -4.86 12.88
C LYS A 215 12.89 -4.97 11.46
N SER A 216 12.56 -3.82 10.84
CA SER A 216 12.11 -3.78 9.44
C SER A 216 13.17 -4.29 8.49
N GLY A 217 14.44 -3.95 8.72
CA GLY A 217 15.57 -4.44 7.95
C GLY A 217 15.77 -5.94 8.12
N GLU A 218 15.71 -6.43 9.35
CA GLU A 218 15.81 -7.86 9.66
C GLU A 218 14.68 -8.66 9.00
N LEU A 219 13.44 -8.17 9.08
CA LEU A 219 12.29 -8.81 8.46
C LEU A 219 12.45 -8.91 6.94
N LEU A 220 12.86 -7.81 6.28
CA LEU A 220 13.00 -7.75 4.83
C LEU A 220 14.17 -8.61 4.32
N VAL A 221 15.34 -8.50 4.94
CA VAL A 221 16.59 -9.09 4.45
C VAL A 221 16.89 -10.45 5.08
N GLY A 222 16.46 -10.69 6.31
CA GLY A 222 16.77 -11.88 7.10
C GLY A 222 18.20 -11.86 7.65
N LEU A 223 18.71 -10.71 8.01
CA LEU A 223 19.99 -10.45 8.67
C LEU A 223 19.80 -9.37 9.73
N PRO A 224 20.59 -9.36 10.82
CA PRO A 224 20.54 -8.29 11.81
C PRO A 224 20.97 -6.93 11.22
N PHE A 225 20.32 -5.86 11.68
CA PHE A 225 20.58 -4.48 11.28
C PHE A 225 20.86 -3.59 12.49
N VAL A 226 21.65 -2.56 12.27
CA VAL A 226 21.74 -1.37 13.16
C VAL A 226 21.04 -0.21 12.48
N SER A 227 20.33 0.60 13.26
CA SER A 227 19.62 1.79 12.75
C SER A 227 20.46 3.05 12.92
N VAL A 228 20.40 3.90 11.90
CA VAL A 228 20.86 5.30 11.96
C VAL A 228 19.64 6.19 11.70
N GLU A 229 19.14 6.79 12.77
CA GLU A 229 17.91 7.58 12.72
C GLU A 229 18.23 9.07 12.82
N VAL A 230 17.79 9.82 11.82
CA VAL A 230 17.92 11.28 11.78
C VAL A 230 16.65 11.90 12.36
N PRO A 231 16.74 12.72 13.42
CA PRO A 231 15.57 13.36 14.00
C PRO A 231 14.92 14.37 13.04
N GLY A 232 13.68 14.76 13.34
CA GLY A 232 12.94 15.77 12.58
C GLY A 232 12.10 15.21 11.42
N LEU A 233 11.15 16.00 10.95
CA LEU A 233 10.14 15.60 9.97
C LEU A 233 10.43 16.16 8.57
N SER A 234 11.14 17.26 8.48
CA SER A 234 11.44 17.94 7.23
C SER A 234 12.71 18.79 7.35
N MET A 235 13.50 18.82 6.29
CA MET A 235 14.71 19.66 6.22
C MET A 235 14.39 21.17 6.20
N TYR A 236 13.20 21.56 5.75
CA TYR A 236 12.74 22.95 5.70
C TYR A 236 11.41 23.10 6.40
N SER A 237 11.17 24.26 6.98
CA SER A 237 9.92 24.56 7.69
C SER A 237 8.69 24.45 6.79
N LYS A 238 7.56 24.06 7.38
CA LYS A 238 6.30 23.87 6.64
C LYS A 238 5.10 24.33 7.47
N ASP A 239 4.13 24.93 6.78
CA ASP A 239 2.79 25.16 7.29
C ASP A 239 1.85 24.05 6.78
N LEU A 240 1.22 23.32 7.69
CA LEU A 240 0.22 22.29 7.40
C LEU A 240 -1.17 22.83 7.72
N TYR A 241 -2.03 22.90 6.72
CA TYR A 241 -3.43 23.30 6.85
C TYR A 241 -4.34 22.10 6.59
N PHE A 242 -5.20 21.78 7.56
CA PHE A 242 -6.24 20.77 7.43
C PHE A 242 -7.56 21.48 7.26
N LEU A 243 -8.16 21.30 6.09
CA LEU A 243 -9.35 22.02 5.64
C LEU A 243 -10.54 21.08 5.55
N THR A 244 -11.70 21.52 6.05
CA THR A 244 -12.95 20.78 5.87
C THR A 244 -14.07 21.71 5.42
N THR A 245 -15.08 21.14 4.78
CA THR A 245 -16.30 21.82 4.36
C THR A 245 -17.50 20.88 4.47
N SER A 246 -18.69 21.40 4.27
CA SER A 246 -19.92 20.60 4.27
C SER A 246 -19.86 19.50 3.21
N SER A 247 -20.40 18.33 3.53
CA SER A 247 -20.38 17.14 2.66
C SER A 247 -20.87 17.46 1.24
N GLY A 248 -20.10 16.98 0.27
CA GLY A 248 -20.35 17.20 -1.17
C GLY A 248 -19.80 18.50 -1.73
N LYS A 249 -19.25 19.41 -0.90
CA LYS A 249 -18.63 20.67 -1.36
C LYS A 249 -17.11 20.61 -1.43
N GLU A 250 -16.48 19.51 -1.05
CA GLU A 250 -15.03 19.33 -0.98
C GLU A 250 -14.37 19.55 -2.35
N ARG A 251 -15.04 19.13 -3.43
CA ARG A 251 -14.57 19.36 -4.81
C ARG A 251 -14.50 20.83 -5.15
N ARG A 252 -15.54 21.58 -4.77
CA ARG A 252 -15.58 23.04 -4.99
C ARG A 252 -14.50 23.75 -4.18
N LEU A 253 -14.29 23.32 -2.93
CA LEU A 253 -13.23 23.84 -2.08
C LEU A 253 -11.86 23.64 -2.72
N LEU A 254 -11.56 22.40 -3.20
CA LEU A 254 -10.30 22.09 -3.85
C LEU A 254 -10.07 22.94 -5.11
N ILE A 255 -11.06 23.04 -6.00
CA ILE A 255 -10.95 23.82 -7.24
C ILE A 255 -10.66 25.29 -6.90
N SER A 256 -11.45 25.88 -5.99
CA SER A 256 -11.25 27.27 -5.57
C SER A 256 -9.88 27.50 -4.94
N LEU A 257 -9.38 26.54 -4.15
CA LEU A 257 -8.04 26.63 -3.55
C LEU A 257 -6.96 26.65 -4.63
N VAL A 258 -7.02 25.74 -5.60
CA VAL A 258 -6.03 25.65 -6.70
C VAL A 258 -6.06 26.95 -7.53
N GLN A 259 -7.24 27.44 -7.90
CA GLN A 259 -7.40 28.70 -8.66
C GLN A 259 -6.78 29.89 -7.93
N GLN A 260 -7.10 30.05 -6.63
CA GLN A 260 -6.50 31.12 -5.82
C GLN A 260 -4.99 31.00 -5.70
N LEU A 261 -4.46 29.78 -5.57
CA LEU A 261 -3.00 29.57 -5.52
C LEU A 261 -2.32 29.95 -6.84
N ILE A 262 -2.93 29.62 -7.99
CA ILE A 262 -2.46 30.06 -9.32
C ILE A 262 -2.47 31.58 -9.43
N ASP A 263 -3.57 32.25 -9.05
CA ASP A 263 -3.68 33.71 -9.07
C ASP A 263 -2.59 34.44 -8.25
N TYR A 264 -2.15 33.80 -7.16
CA TYR A 264 -1.04 34.30 -6.33
C TYR A 264 0.36 33.84 -6.79
N GLY A 265 0.47 33.14 -7.93
CA GLY A 265 1.72 32.70 -8.53
C GLY A 265 2.39 31.51 -7.84
N TYR A 266 1.66 30.73 -7.04
CA TYR A 266 2.17 29.52 -6.43
C TYR A 266 2.18 28.35 -7.42
N ARG A 267 3.18 27.48 -7.27
CA ARG A 267 3.31 26.23 -8.05
C ARG A 267 3.21 25.03 -7.13
N GLY A 268 2.51 23.98 -7.60
CA GLY A 268 2.29 22.86 -6.70
C GLY A 268 1.82 21.57 -7.34
N MET A 269 1.49 20.65 -6.44
CA MET A 269 0.89 19.35 -6.77
C MET A 269 -0.39 19.13 -5.98
N VAL A 270 -1.34 18.44 -6.62
CA VAL A 270 -2.55 17.91 -5.95
C VAL A 270 -2.51 16.40 -5.99
N PHE A 271 -2.49 15.77 -4.81
CA PHE A 271 -2.51 14.32 -4.65
C PHE A 271 -3.91 13.80 -4.36
N PHE A 272 -4.31 12.76 -5.10
CA PHE A 272 -5.58 12.08 -4.95
C PHE A 272 -5.38 10.64 -4.49
N ASN A 273 -6.34 10.10 -3.74
CA ASN A 273 -6.36 8.68 -3.37
C ASN A 273 -6.98 7.80 -4.48
N SER A 274 -7.72 8.40 -5.43
CA SER A 274 -8.39 7.73 -6.53
C SER A 274 -8.08 8.40 -7.86
N ARG A 275 -7.80 7.59 -8.90
CA ARG A 275 -7.62 8.06 -10.28
C ARG A 275 -8.89 8.74 -10.80
N GLU A 276 -10.04 8.17 -10.47
CA GLU A 276 -11.34 8.67 -10.88
C GLU A 276 -11.60 10.08 -10.35
N GLU A 277 -11.34 10.33 -9.06
CA GLU A 277 -11.48 11.68 -8.47
C GLU A 277 -10.55 12.69 -9.12
N MET A 278 -9.29 12.29 -9.36
CA MET A 278 -8.32 13.13 -10.05
C MET A 278 -8.83 13.54 -11.44
N GLU A 279 -9.32 12.58 -12.22
CA GLU A 279 -9.82 12.85 -13.57
C GLU A 279 -11.05 13.75 -13.56
N ARG A 280 -11.99 13.51 -12.67
CA ARG A 280 -13.18 14.37 -12.51
C ARG A 280 -12.82 15.83 -12.20
N ILE A 281 -11.81 16.05 -11.35
CA ILE A 281 -11.30 17.40 -11.04
C ILE A 281 -10.59 17.99 -12.25
N TYR A 282 -9.73 17.21 -12.92
CA TYR A 282 -9.04 17.68 -14.12
C TYR A 282 -10.01 18.16 -15.21
N TYR A 283 -11.02 17.35 -15.53
CA TYR A 283 -12.00 17.75 -16.55
C TYR A 283 -12.83 18.97 -16.15
N ALA A 284 -13.13 19.13 -14.86
CA ALA A 284 -13.79 20.32 -14.36
C ALA A 284 -12.91 21.57 -14.50
N MET A 285 -11.62 21.47 -14.27
CA MET A 285 -10.66 22.59 -14.41
C MET A 285 -10.31 22.87 -15.87
N LYS A 286 -10.16 21.83 -16.70
CA LYS A 286 -9.83 21.96 -18.13
C LYS A 286 -10.83 22.81 -18.91
N GLY A 287 -12.09 22.86 -18.50
CA GLY A 287 -13.13 23.71 -19.08
C GLY A 287 -13.15 25.16 -18.57
N SER A 288 -12.23 25.54 -17.68
CA SER A 288 -12.11 26.88 -17.11
C SER A 288 -10.93 27.64 -17.69
N GLU A 289 -10.78 28.92 -17.32
CA GLU A 289 -9.64 29.78 -17.68
C GLU A 289 -8.28 29.25 -17.16
N TYR A 290 -8.28 28.36 -16.14
CA TYR A 290 -7.08 27.74 -15.58
C TYR A 290 -6.72 26.41 -16.26
N GLY A 291 -7.41 26.04 -17.35
CA GLY A 291 -7.27 24.73 -17.99
C GLY A 291 -5.87 24.42 -18.51
N ASP A 292 -5.15 25.43 -18.97
CA ASP A 292 -3.79 25.30 -19.50
C ASP A 292 -2.72 25.31 -18.42
N GLU A 293 -3.05 25.73 -17.20
CA GLU A 293 -2.14 25.78 -16.06
C GLU A 293 -2.14 24.49 -15.23
N VAL A 294 -3.03 23.54 -15.54
CA VAL A 294 -3.14 22.27 -14.82
C VAL A 294 -2.95 21.08 -15.75
N ALA A 295 -2.21 20.07 -15.33
CA ALA A 295 -2.05 18.83 -16.06
C ALA A 295 -2.23 17.61 -15.19
N PRO A 296 -2.85 16.52 -15.68
CA PRO A 296 -2.86 15.25 -15.00
C PRO A 296 -1.54 14.51 -15.22
N TYR A 297 -1.05 13.81 -14.18
CA TYR A 297 0.14 12.97 -14.29
C TYR A 297 -0.14 11.55 -13.77
N ARG A 298 0.08 10.55 -14.62
CA ARG A 298 -0.22 9.15 -14.33
C ARG A 298 0.95 8.23 -14.62
N ALA A 299 1.05 7.16 -13.85
CA ALA A 299 2.04 6.10 -14.09
C ALA A 299 1.83 5.38 -15.44
N GLY A 300 0.57 5.33 -15.93
CA GLY A 300 0.20 4.67 -17.19
C GLY A 300 0.46 5.48 -18.47
N TYR A 301 0.92 6.72 -18.38
CA TYR A 301 1.32 7.49 -19.56
C TYR A 301 2.60 6.91 -20.20
N ASP A 302 2.72 7.03 -21.52
CA ASP A 302 3.96 6.69 -22.18
C ASP A 302 5.15 7.58 -21.72
N ALA A 303 6.37 7.15 -22.05
CA ALA A 303 7.56 7.83 -21.56
C ALA A 303 7.73 9.25 -22.12
N ASP A 304 7.23 9.49 -23.34
CA ASP A 304 7.37 10.79 -24.00
C ASP A 304 6.37 11.80 -23.45
N GLU A 305 5.14 11.37 -23.19
CA GLU A 305 4.12 12.21 -22.57
C GLU A 305 4.51 12.61 -21.15
N ARG A 306 5.04 11.66 -20.35
CA ARG A 306 5.56 11.97 -19.01
C ARG A 306 6.66 13.01 -19.06
N ARG A 307 7.66 12.84 -19.93
CA ARG A 307 8.77 13.80 -20.10
C ARG A 307 8.28 15.19 -20.51
N ARG A 308 7.27 15.27 -21.39
CA ARG A 308 6.68 16.53 -21.80
C ARG A 308 6.03 17.27 -20.62
N ILE A 309 5.24 16.58 -19.80
CA ILE A 309 4.59 17.16 -18.63
C ILE A 309 5.64 17.59 -17.59
N GLU A 310 6.62 16.76 -17.32
CA GLU A 310 7.72 17.07 -16.39
C GLU A 310 8.53 18.30 -16.86
N SER A 311 8.79 18.42 -18.16
CA SER A 311 9.45 19.59 -18.74
C SER A 311 8.60 20.85 -18.61
N ALA A 312 7.30 20.77 -18.93
CA ALA A 312 6.37 21.89 -18.82
C ALA A 312 6.21 22.38 -17.38
N MET A 313 6.24 21.46 -16.41
CA MET A 313 6.24 21.81 -14.99
C MET A 313 7.55 22.51 -14.58
N ARG A 314 8.72 22.04 -15.08
CA ARG A 314 10.02 22.68 -14.81
C ARG A 314 10.13 24.08 -15.42
N SER A 315 9.66 24.25 -16.68
CA SER A 315 9.68 25.56 -17.36
C SER A 315 8.70 26.58 -16.77
N GLY A 316 7.67 26.10 -16.04
CA GLY A 316 6.61 26.96 -15.49
C GLY A 316 5.42 27.16 -16.43
N ASP A 317 5.37 26.42 -17.55
CA ASP A 317 4.21 26.42 -18.46
C ASP A 317 2.97 25.79 -17.79
N ILE A 318 3.18 24.95 -16.78
CA ILE A 318 2.15 24.33 -15.94
C ILE A 318 2.41 24.74 -14.49
N SER A 319 1.38 25.23 -13.81
CA SER A 319 1.45 25.66 -12.41
C SER A 319 1.14 24.53 -11.45
N PHE A 320 0.17 23.65 -11.77
CA PHE A 320 -0.24 22.53 -10.91
C PHE A 320 -0.30 21.19 -11.63
N LEU A 321 0.29 20.16 -11.01
CA LEU A 321 0.10 18.75 -11.40
C LEU A 321 -0.97 18.10 -10.54
N LEU A 322 -1.93 17.44 -11.20
CA LEU A 322 -2.92 16.58 -10.57
C LEU A 322 -2.44 15.14 -10.67
N THR A 323 -2.22 14.45 -9.55
CA THR A 323 -1.61 13.13 -9.54
C THR A 323 -2.15 12.20 -8.46
N THR A 324 -1.81 10.93 -8.55
CA THR A 324 -2.00 9.94 -7.48
C THR A 324 -0.64 9.60 -6.85
N SER A 325 -0.43 8.40 -6.36
CA SER A 325 0.88 7.95 -5.83
C SER A 325 2.03 7.98 -6.86
N ALA A 326 1.75 8.28 -8.13
CA ALA A 326 2.77 8.32 -9.19
C ALA A 326 3.91 9.31 -8.91
N MET A 327 3.61 10.41 -8.22
CA MET A 327 4.56 11.48 -7.88
C MET A 327 4.98 11.49 -6.40
N GLU A 328 4.65 10.47 -5.63
CA GLU A 328 5.17 10.31 -4.26
C GLU A 328 6.68 10.07 -4.24
N LEU A 329 7.20 9.39 -5.25
CA LEU A 329 8.62 9.06 -5.38
C LEU A 329 9.40 10.11 -6.14
N GLY A 330 10.64 10.27 -5.78
CA GLY A 330 11.67 11.26 -6.11
C GLY A 330 11.86 11.79 -7.53
N ILE A 331 10.83 11.83 -8.38
CA ILE A 331 10.93 12.45 -9.71
C ILE A 331 11.18 13.94 -9.54
N ASP A 332 12.22 14.45 -10.19
CA ASP A 332 12.56 15.88 -10.17
C ASP A 332 11.69 16.64 -11.19
N ILE A 333 10.83 17.49 -10.67
CA ILE A 333 9.97 18.40 -11.45
C ILE A 333 10.25 19.87 -11.15
N GLY A 334 11.39 20.15 -10.52
CA GLY A 334 11.75 21.48 -10.04
C GLY A 334 11.17 21.79 -8.64
N ASP A 335 11.41 23.02 -8.20
CA ASP A 335 10.93 23.47 -6.89
C ASP A 335 9.43 23.77 -6.95
N ILE A 336 8.68 23.27 -5.99
CA ILE A 336 7.26 23.53 -5.79
C ILE A 336 7.02 24.11 -4.40
N ASP A 337 6.12 25.07 -4.31
CA ASP A 337 5.81 25.79 -3.08
C ASP A 337 4.75 25.06 -2.27
N VAL A 338 3.81 24.42 -2.97
CA VAL A 338 2.57 23.92 -2.41
C VAL A 338 2.32 22.45 -2.74
N THR A 339 1.94 21.69 -1.75
CA THR A 339 1.34 20.36 -1.92
C THR A 339 -0.08 20.36 -1.38
N ILE A 340 -1.03 19.86 -2.17
CA ILE A 340 -2.42 19.67 -1.74
C ILE A 340 -2.74 18.18 -1.71
N LEU A 341 -3.31 17.70 -0.62
CA LEU A 341 -3.83 16.34 -0.49
C LEU A 341 -5.37 16.40 -0.51
N TYR A 342 -5.99 15.66 -1.43
CA TYR A 342 -7.44 15.52 -1.48
C TYR A 342 -7.87 14.22 -0.78
N GLY A 343 -8.17 14.35 0.51
CA GLY A 343 -8.28 13.28 1.50
C GLY A 343 -6.93 12.88 2.07
N PHE A 344 -6.93 12.37 3.31
CA PHE A 344 -5.75 11.78 3.92
C PHE A 344 -5.38 10.47 3.20
N PRO A 345 -4.10 10.14 3.00
CA PRO A 345 -3.71 8.90 2.31
C PRO A 345 -4.21 7.66 3.04
N THR A 346 -4.93 6.79 2.34
CA THR A 346 -5.44 5.52 2.91
C THR A 346 -4.32 4.52 3.22
N THR A 347 -3.15 4.72 2.64
CA THR A 347 -1.90 3.97 2.89
C THR A 347 -1.12 4.47 4.12
N GLY A 348 -1.63 5.49 4.82
CA GLY A 348 -1.13 5.94 6.10
C GLY A 348 -0.09 7.06 6.08
N PHE A 349 0.66 7.16 7.19
CA PHE A 349 1.56 8.29 7.44
C PHE A 349 2.78 8.32 6.54
N SER A 350 3.30 7.18 6.11
CA SER A 350 4.42 7.12 5.16
C SER A 350 4.09 7.88 3.86
N SER A 351 2.93 7.58 3.25
CA SER A 351 2.47 8.28 2.05
C SER A 351 2.19 9.77 2.32
N PHE A 352 1.61 10.10 3.48
CA PHE A 352 1.41 11.50 3.88
C PHE A 352 2.73 12.28 3.86
N TRP A 353 3.77 11.78 4.54
CA TRP A 353 5.06 12.46 4.60
C TRP A 353 5.80 12.51 3.27
N GLN A 354 5.66 11.50 2.41
CA GLN A 354 6.19 11.51 1.04
C GLN A 354 5.58 12.64 0.20
N ARG A 355 4.26 12.85 0.32
CA ARG A 355 3.53 13.94 -0.36
C ARG A 355 3.92 15.30 0.23
N VAL A 356 3.94 15.43 1.57
CA VAL A 356 4.38 16.64 2.28
C VAL A 356 5.81 17.04 1.90
N GLY A 357 6.69 16.06 1.75
CA GLY A 357 8.08 16.25 1.34
C GLY A 357 8.27 16.79 -0.08
N ARG A 358 7.21 16.93 -0.87
CA ARG A 358 7.26 17.53 -2.20
C ARG A 358 7.28 19.05 -2.16
N ALA A 359 6.54 19.69 -1.26
CA ALA A 359 6.54 21.14 -1.11
C ALA A 359 7.78 21.63 -0.39
N GLY A 360 8.36 22.73 -0.84
CA GLY A 360 9.43 23.43 -0.14
C GLY A 360 10.68 22.57 0.06
N ARG A 361 11.25 22.04 -1.01
CA ARG A 361 12.50 21.24 -0.93
C ARG A 361 13.75 22.06 -0.65
N LYS A 362 13.73 23.34 -1.01
CA LYS A 362 14.84 24.30 -0.83
C LYS A 362 14.45 25.54 -0.06
N SER A 363 13.18 25.65 0.35
CA SER A 363 12.62 26.80 1.03
C SER A 363 11.46 26.36 1.92
N HIS A 364 10.80 27.31 2.57
CA HIS A 364 9.55 27.09 3.29
C HIS A 364 8.44 26.55 2.36
N GLY A 365 7.68 25.56 2.81
CA GLY A 365 6.62 24.91 2.03
C GLY A 365 5.23 25.01 2.66
N TYR A 366 4.20 25.02 1.82
CA TYR A 366 2.79 25.00 2.25
C TYR A 366 2.13 23.69 1.89
N VAL A 367 1.40 23.10 2.85
CA VAL A 367 0.68 21.86 2.65
C VAL A 367 -0.78 22.03 3.03
N PHE A 368 -1.68 21.75 2.11
CA PHE A 368 -3.11 21.79 2.36
C PHE A 368 -3.68 20.37 2.26
N THR A 369 -4.39 19.93 3.29
CA THR A 369 -5.13 18.67 3.26
C THR A 369 -6.60 18.97 3.27
N VAL A 370 -7.27 18.80 2.13
CA VAL A 370 -8.74 18.95 1.99
C VAL A 370 -9.38 17.65 2.43
N LEU A 371 -9.88 17.62 3.64
CA LEU A 371 -10.45 16.45 4.29
C LEU A 371 -11.93 16.29 3.95
N LYS A 372 -12.34 15.04 3.70
CA LYS A 372 -13.72 14.69 3.33
C LYS A 372 -14.55 14.47 4.58
N SER A 373 -15.57 15.28 4.76
CA SER A 373 -16.50 15.18 5.90
C SER A 373 -17.31 13.88 5.93
N SER A 374 -17.29 13.11 4.84
CA SER A 374 -17.91 11.78 4.71
C SER A 374 -16.91 10.62 4.85
N ASN A 375 -15.73 10.84 5.40
CA ASN A 375 -14.71 9.79 5.59
C ASN A 375 -14.25 9.74 7.05
N ALA A 376 -14.21 8.54 7.65
CA ALA A 376 -13.88 8.35 9.06
C ALA A 376 -12.43 8.72 9.38
N LEU A 377 -11.48 8.33 8.53
CA LEU A 377 -10.07 8.66 8.67
C LEU A 377 -9.85 10.18 8.57
N ASP A 378 -10.43 10.81 7.55
CA ASP A 378 -10.28 12.25 7.30
C ASP A 378 -10.80 13.06 8.49
N MET A 379 -11.95 12.67 9.04
CA MET A 379 -12.51 13.35 10.20
C MET A 379 -11.73 13.08 11.48
N TYR A 380 -11.16 11.88 11.64
CA TYR A 380 -10.23 11.62 12.76
C TYR A 380 -9.00 12.53 12.69
N ILE A 381 -8.38 12.67 11.51
CA ILE A 381 -7.24 13.58 11.31
C ILE A 381 -7.63 15.04 11.52
N TYR A 382 -8.84 15.44 11.11
CA TYR A 382 -9.31 16.80 11.36
C TYR A 382 -9.47 17.09 12.86
N ASP A 383 -10.05 16.15 13.60
CA ASP A 383 -10.28 16.31 15.04
C ASP A 383 -8.96 16.23 15.85
N HIS A 384 -7.98 15.43 15.38
CA HIS A 384 -6.68 15.15 16.03
C HIS A 384 -5.49 15.37 15.07
N PRO A 385 -5.27 16.57 14.52
CA PRO A 385 -4.23 16.79 13.51
C PRO A 385 -2.80 16.59 14.04
N GLU A 386 -2.59 16.73 15.36
CA GLU A 386 -1.30 16.53 16.01
C GLU A 386 -0.74 15.11 15.87
N ILE A 387 -1.59 14.12 15.55
CA ILE A 387 -1.14 12.73 15.34
C ILE A 387 -0.13 12.61 14.19
N VAL A 388 -0.20 13.50 13.20
CA VAL A 388 0.75 13.48 12.08
C VAL A 388 2.16 13.83 12.54
N LEU A 389 2.33 14.67 13.58
CA LEU A 389 3.62 15.03 14.12
C LEU A 389 4.25 13.91 14.95
N ALA A 390 3.40 13.08 15.58
CA ALA A 390 3.84 11.95 16.40
C ALA A 390 4.25 10.73 15.57
N ARG A 391 3.92 10.69 14.28
CA ARG A 391 4.13 9.51 13.40
C ARG A 391 4.80 9.88 12.10
N ARG A 392 6.04 9.44 11.91
CA ARG A 392 6.77 9.55 10.65
C ARG A 392 6.32 8.50 9.62
N GLY A 393 6.00 7.31 10.09
CA GLY A 393 5.66 6.15 9.28
C GLY A 393 5.47 4.92 10.16
N GLU A 394 5.40 3.78 9.53
CA GLU A 394 5.15 2.51 10.17
C GLU A 394 6.29 1.52 9.88
N PRO A 395 6.49 0.48 10.69
CA PRO A 395 7.41 -0.59 10.34
C PRO A 395 6.89 -1.35 9.11
N LEU A 396 7.79 -2.01 8.41
CA LEU A 396 7.39 -2.89 7.31
C LEU A 396 6.53 -4.04 7.84
N HIS A 397 5.52 -4.40 7.06
CA HIS A 397 4.72 -5.60 7.27
C HIS A 397 4.84 -6.49 6.03
N LEU A 398 5.25 -7.71 6.21
CA LEU A 398 5.35 -8.75 5.19
C LEU A 398 5.39 -10.12 5.86
N ASP A 399 5.10 -11.17 5.10
CA ASP A 399 5.07 -12.52 5.65
C ASP A 399 5.81 -13.52 4.76
N ILE A 400 7.01 -13.88 5.19
CA ILE A 400 7.83 -14.87 4.48
C ILE A 400 7.29 -16.31 4.62
N THR A 401 6.33 -16.55 5.51
CA THR A 401 5.69 -17.88 5.66
C THR A 401 4.45 -18.03 4.77
N ASN A 402 4.09 -16.98 3.99
CA ASN A 402 3.03 -17.06 3.00
C ASN A 402 3.31 -18.16 1.98
N MET A 403 2.46 -19.21 1.98
CA MET A 403 2.66 -20.39 1.14
C MET A 403 2.50 -20.08 -0.35
N ASP A 404 1.51 -19.24 -0.73
CA ASP A 404 1.23 -18.92 -2.13
C ASP A 404 2.40 -18.19 -2.80
N ILE A 405 3.02 -17.26 -2.09
CA ILE A 405 4.20 -16.53 -2.54
C ILE A 405 5.46 -17.38 -2.41
N GLY A 406 5.61 -18.03 -1.27
CA GLY A 406 6.79 -18.82 -0.94
C GLY A 406 7.05 -19.95 -1.94
N LEU A 407 6.02 -20.75 -2.27
CA LEU A 407 6.14 -21.85 -3.23
C LEU A 407 6.58 -21.36 -4.63
N LYS A 408 6.05 -20.23 -5.11
CA LYS A 408 6.46 -19.61 -6.37
C LYS A 408 7.93 -19.17 -6.33
N GLN A 409 8.36 -18.59 -5.22
CA GLN A 409 9.72 -18.09 -5.06
C GLN A 409 10.74 -19.21 -4.82
N ILE A 410 10.38 -20.31 -4.15
CA ILE A 410 11.21 -21.52 -4.03
C ILE A 410 11.35 -22.19 -5.40
N LYS A 411 10.29 -22.22 -6.24
CA LYS A 411 10.37 -22.69 -7.62
C LYS A 411 11.41 -21.90 -8.43
N CYS A 412 11.49 -20.58 -8.25
CA CYS A 412 12.55 -19.76 -8.84
C CYS A 412 13.93 -20.08 -8.27
N ALA A 413 14.05 -20.24 -6.96
CA ALA A 413 15.31 -20.50 -6.28
C ALA A 413 15.94 -21.84 -6.70
N ILE A 414 15.14 -22.90 -6.83
CA ILE A 414 15.64 -24.22 -7.26
C ILE A 414 16.03 -24.25 -8.74
N TRP A 415 15.36 -23.46 -9.57
CA TRP A 415 15.76 -23.26 -10.97
C TRP A 415 17.12 -22.57 -11.09
N GLU A 416 17.38 -21.58 -10.24
CA GLU A 416 18.65 -20.85 -10.22
C GLU A 416 19.81 -21.75 -9.79
N TYR A 417 19.61 -22.52 -8.74
CA TYR A 417 20.61 -23.46 -8.25
C TYR A 417 19.93 -24.61 -7.47
N PRO A 418 20.40 -25.86 -7.59
CA PRO A 418 19.82 -27.01 -6.91
C PRO A 418 19.62 -26.78 -5.40
N LEU A 419 18.47 -27.20 -4.89
CA LEU A 419 18.10 -27.04 -3.48
C LEU A 419 18.92 -28.02 -2.61
N LYS A 420 19.54 -27.50 -1.55
CA LYS A 420 20.24 -28.26 -0.53
C LYS A 420 19.59 -28.01 0.82
N ASP A 421 19.02 -29.04 1.40
CA ASP A 421 18.28 -28.98 2.63
C ASP A 421 19.03 -28.33 3.78
N ASP A 422 20.30 -28.69 3.99
CA ASP A 422 21.15 -28.16 5.07
C ASP A 422 21.55 -26.70 4.88
N MET A 423 21.55 -26.20 3.64
CA MET A 423 22.04 -24.86 3.31
C MET A 423 20.91 -23.88 3.12
N ASP A 424 19.78 -24.28 2.58
CA ASP A 424 18.72 -23.40 2.12
C ASP A 424 17.79 -22.94 3.25
N GLY A 425 17.71 -23.67 4.36
CA GLY A 425 17.05 -23.26 5.60
C GLY A 425 17.59 -21.97 6.22
N LYS A 426 18.80 -21.49 5.82
CA LYS A 426 19.31 -20.16 6.22
C LYS A 426 18.62 -19.00 5.49
N TYR A 427 18.04 -19.29 4.32
CA TYR A 427 17.49 -18.28 3.43
C TYR A 427 15.95 -18.31 3.40
N PHE A 428 15.36 -19.52 3.47
CA PHE A 428 13.92 -19.72 3.30
C PHE A 428 13.32 -20.44 4.51
N PRO A 429 12.04 -20.15 4.85
CA PRO A 429 11.34 -20.85 5.91
C PRO A 429 11.27 -22.36 5.62
N ARG A 430 11.61 -23.18 6.61
CA ARG A 430 11.64 -24.62 6.48
C ARG A 430 10.29 -25.21 6.06
N GLU A 431 9.22 -24.71 6.65
CA GLU A 431 7.86 -25.14 6.34
C GLU A 431 7.49 -24.93 4.85
N VAL A 432 7.96 -23.83 4.22
CA VAL A 432 7.73 -23.57 2.80
C VAL A 432 8.52 -24.53 1.92
N ILE A 433 9.77 -24.81 2.30
CA ILE A 433 10.62 -25.79 1.60
C ILE A 433 9.96 -27.19 1.66
N ASP A 434 9.54 -27.61 2.85
CA ASP A 434 8.97 -28.95 3.07
C ASP A 434 7.69 -29.16 2.25
N VAL A 435 6.79 -28.16 2.26
CA VAL A 435 5.57 -28.20 1.44
C VAL A 435 5.88 -28.19 -0.06
N PHE A 436 6.88 -27.39 -0.49
CA PHE A 436 7.32 -27.36 -1.89
C PHE A 436 7.83 -28.73 -2.36
N VAL A 437 8.69 -29.37 -1.57
CA VAL A 437 9.25 -30.69 -1.86
C VAL A 437 8.14 -31.73 -1.92
N GLU A 438 7.21 -31.72 -0.95
CA GLU A 438 6.09 -32.66 -0.94
C GLU A 438 5.20 -32.55 -2.17
N GLN A 439 4.84 -31.33 -2.57
CA GLN A 439 3.95 -31.06 -3.72
C GLN A 439 4.62 -31.37 -5.07
N ASN A 440 5.95 -31.39 -5.16
CA ASN A 440 6.69 -31.57 -6.41
C ASN A 440 7.52 -32.84 -6.45
N LYS A 441 7.25 -33.82 -5.61
CA LYS A 441 8.01 -35.10 -5.51
C LYS A 441 8.25 -35.75 -6.88
N ASP A 442 7.23 -35.76 -7.73
CA ASP A 442 7.28 -36.42 -9.05
C ASP A 442 8.15 -35.64 -10.07
N LYS A 443 8.45 -34.37 -9.80
CA LYS A 443 9.23 -33.49 -10.66
C LYS A 443 10.62 -33.20 -10.13
N LEU A 444 10.92 -33.58 -8.89
CA LEU A 444 12.20 -33.36 -8.25
C LEU A 444 13.13 -34.59 -8.48
N VAL A 445 14.36 -34.28 -8.86
CA VAL A 445 15.40 -35.28 -9.09
C VAL A 445 16.62 -34.93 -8.27
N ASP A 446 17.16 -35.91 -7.55
CA ASP A 446 18.41 -35.76 -6.82
C ASP A 446 19.62 -35.70 -7.77
N SER A 447 20.50 -34.75 -7.51
CA SER A 447 21.81 -34.61 -8.18
C SER A 447 22.93 -34.44 -7.17
N ASP A 448 24.19 -34.57 -7.63
CA ASP A 448 25.40 -34.35 -6.78
C ASP A 448 25.39 -32.93 -6.14
N LYS A 449 24.66 -31.98 -6.72
CA LYS A 449 24.57 -30.59 -6.25
C LYS A 449 23.35 -30.30 -5.40
N GLY A 450 22.45 -31.25 -5.22
CA GLY A 450 21.18 -31.13 -4.51
C GLY A 450 19.97 -31.45 -5.41
N MET A 451 18.76 -31.19 -4.95
CA MET A 451 17.53 -31.45 -5.68
C MET A 451 17.36 -30.46 -6.84
N VAL A 452 16.96 -30.94 -8.01
CA VAL A 452 16.70 -30.18 -9.24
C VAL A 452 15.25 -30.37 -9.63
N LEU A 453 14.61 -29.30 -10.07
CA LEU A 453 13.24 -29.33 -10.57
C LEU A 453 13.24 -29.51 -12.10
N LEU A 454 12.56 -30.55 -12.58
CA LEU A 454 12.34 -30.81 -14.01
C LEU A 454 11.08 -30.07 -14.48
N ASP A 455 11.18 -28.75 -14.67
CA ASP A 455 10.07 -27.90 -15.11
C ASP A 455 10.59 -26.73 -15.99
N ALA A 456 9.68 -25.95 -16.56
CA ALA A 456 10.03 -24.76 -17.33
C ALA A 456 10.54 -23.63 -16.40
N LYS A 457 11.26 -22.67 -16.97
CA LYS A 457 11.78 -21.50 -16.27
C LYS A 457 10.63 -20.65 -15.68
N PRO A 458 10.48 -20.51 -14.36
CA PRO A 458 9.29 -19.93 -13.75
C PRO A 458 9.28 -18.39 -13.65
N HIS A 459 10.45 -17.75 -13.83
CA HIS A 459 10.64 -16.34 -13.48
C HIS A 459 9.73 -15.35 -14.20
N HIS A 460 9.29 -15.65 -15.43
CA HIS A 460 8.37 -14.79 -16.19
C HIS A 460 6.89 -15.03 -15.84
N GLU A 461 6.61 -16.13 -15.15
CA GLU A 461 5.26 -16.48 -14.69
C GLU A 461 4.95 -15.89 -13.31
N VAL A 462 5.98 -15.53 -12.54
CA VAL A 462 5.87 -15.00 -11.18
C VAL A 462 5.90 -13.47 -11.20
N SER A 463 4.75 -12.85 -11.00
CA SER A 463 4.63 -11.40 -10.81
C SER A 463 4.91 -11.03 -9.36
N LEU A 464 5.72 -9.99 -9.13
CA LEU A 464 6.01 -9.51 -7.78
C LEU A 464 4.86 -8.70 -7.15
N ASP A 465 3.90 -8.23 -7.97
CA ASP A 465 2.75 -7.45 -7.52
C ASP A 465 1.54 -8.33 -7.18
N GLU A 466 1.62 -9.63 -7.46
CA GLU A 466 0.49 -10.54 -7.36
C GLU A 466 0.65 -11.51 -6.17
N GLY A 467 -0.16 -11.30 -5.11
CA GLY A 467 -0.36 -12.30 -4.05
C GLY A 467 -1.19 -13.49 -4.54
N ASP A 468 -2.20 -13.20 -5.38
CA ASP A 468 -3.08 -14.19 -6.00
C ASP A 468 -2.50 -14.68 -7.34
N SER A 469 -2.68 -15.96 -7.64
CA SER A 469 -2.25 -16.56 -8.92
C SER A 469 -3.21 -16.26 -10.07
N VAL A 470 -4.36 -15.63 -9.79
CA VAL A 470 -5.43 -15.45 -10.77
C VAL A 470 -5.61 -13.97 -11.09
N SER A 471 -5.26 -13.59 -12.32
CA SER A 471 -5.49 -12.25 -12.89
C SER A 471 -6.55 -12.30 -13.98
N PHE A 472 -7.38 -11.26 -14.03
CA PHE A 472 -8.45 -11.06 -15.02
C PHE A 472 -8.08 -9.92 -15.97
N HIS A 473 -8.55 -10.02 -17.21
CA HIS A 473 -8.42 -8.97 -18.24
C HIS A 473 -9.75 -8.21 -18.34
N ILE A 474 -9.72 -6.91 -18.04
CA ILE A 474 -10.85 -6.02 -18.31
C ILE A 474 -10.77 -5.61 -19.78
N THR A 475 -11.83 -5.89 -20.54
CA THR A 475 -11.88 -5.63 -21.98
C THR A 475 -13.16 -4.88 -22.34
N ASP A 476 -13.01 -3.86 -23.14
CA ASP A 476 -14.13 -3.14 -23.76
C ASP A 476 -14.77 -4.05 -24.82
N GLU A 477 -16.02 -4.43 -24.62
CA GLU A 477 -16.74 -5.37 -25.50
C GLU A 477 -17.06 -4.77 -26.87
N GLU A 478 -17.18 -3.44 -27.00
CA GLU A 478 -17.45 -2.80 -28.27
C GLU A 478 -16.21 -2.76 -29.16
N THR A 479 -15.05 -2.53 -28.58
CA THR A 479 -13.79 -2.38 -29.33
C THR A 479 -12.93 -3.63 -29.34
N GLY A 480 -13.16 -4.57 -28.41
CA GLY A 480 -12.31 -5.74 -28.18
C GLY A 480 -10.94 -5.41 -27.55
N ASN A 481 -10.70 -4.16 -27.16
CA ASN A 481 -9.43 -3.75 -26.59
C ASN A 481 -9.34 -4.08 -25.11
N MET A 482 -8.22 -4.66 -24.71
CA MET A 482 -7.89 -4.84 -23.29
C MET A 482 -7.60 -3.47 -22.66
N ILE A 483 -8.32 -3.15 -21.59
CA ILE A 483 -8.18 -1.89 -20.85
C ILE A 483 -7.14 -2.03 -19.73
N GLU A 484 -7.31 -3.05 -18.88
CA GLU A 484 -6.49 -3.23 -17.68
C GLU A 484 -6.45 -4.71 -17.27
N LYS A 485 -5.40 -5.08 -16.50
CA LYS A 485 -5.28 -6.39 -15.85
C LYS A 485 -5.51 -6.20 -14.36
N VAL A 486 -6.41 -6.99 -13.75
CA VAL A 486 -6.79 -6.89 -12.35
C VAL A 486 -6.74 -8.25 -11.65
N GLN A 487 -6.49 -8.23 -10.33
CA GLN A 487 -6.49 -9.46 -9.53
C GLN A 487 -7.90 -9.91 -9.17
N MET A 488 -8.09 -11.21 -8.94
CA MET A 488 -9.38 -11.84 -8.62
C MET A 488 -10.11 -11.12 -7.47
N TRP A 489 -9.44 -10.80 -6.39
CA TRP A 489 -10.07 -10.15 -5.24
C TRP A 489 -10.64 -8.76 -5.56
N ARG A 490 -9.99 -8.00 -6.48
CA ARG A 490 -10.51 -6.71 -6.97
C ARG A 490 -11.73 -6.89 -7.85
N VAL A 491 -11.77 -7.96 -8.65
CA VAL A 491 -12.94 -8.28 -9.47
C VAL A 491 -14.17 -8.44 -8.58
N LEU A 492 -14.07 -9.22 -7.50
CA LEU A 492 -15.17 -9.45 -6.58
C LEU A 492 -15.63 -8.21 -5.80
N LYS A 493 -14.70 -7.32 -5.45
CA LYS A 493 -14.98 -6.13 -4.63
C LYS A 493 -15.28 -4.85 -5.44
N LYS A 494 -14.67 -4.69 -6.64
CA LYS A 494 -14.69 -3.41 -7.38
C LYS A 494 -15.14 -3.52 -8.84
N HIS A 495 -15.05 -4.72 -9.44
CA HIS A 495 -15.37 -4.93 -10.85
C HIS A 495 -16.41 -6.05 -11.03
N TYR A 496 -17.38 -6.11 -10.10
CA TYR A 496 -18.50 -7.02 -10.17
C TYR A 496 -19.53 -6.55 -11.22
N PRO A 497 -20.35 -7.43 -11.82
CA PRO A 497 -21.38 -7.05 -12.78
C PRO A 497 -22.32 -5.99 -12.19
N GLY A 498 -22.57 -4.93 -12.97
CA GLY A 498 -23.33 -3.75 -12.51
C GLY A 498 -22.50 -2.67 -11.85
N SER A 499 -21.23 -2.92 -11.49
CA SER A 499 -20.33 -1.87 -11.01
C SER A 499 -19.96 -0.92 -12.15
N THR A 500 -19.75 0.36 -11.81
CA THR A 500 -19.29 1.35 -12.76
C THR A 500 -17.81 1.61 -12.60
N TYR A 501 -17.12 1.74 -13.72
CA TYR A 501 -15.69 1.86 -13.81
C TYR A 501 -15.30 3.06 -14.69
N PHE A 502 -14.40 3.89 -14.21
CA PHE A 502 -13.93 5.08 -14.94
C PHE A 502 -12.49 4.90 -15.40
N TYR A 503 -12.27 5.01 -16.71
CA TYR A 503 -10.94 4.85 -17.29
C TYR A 503 -10.72 5.81 -18.48
N MET A 504 -9.63 6.58 -18.44
CA MET A 504 -9.21 7.52 -19.50
C MET A 504 -10.34 8.45 -19.98
N GLY A 505 -11.09 9.04 -19.05
CA GLY A 505 -12.16 10.00 -19.37
C GLY A 505 -13.46 9.36 -19.82
N LYS A 506 -13.56 8.03 -19.86
CA LYS A 506 -14.78 7.30 -20.20
C LYS A 506 -15.32 6.54 -19.01
N SER A 507 -16.63 6.50 -18.88
CA SER A 507 -17.32 5.67 -17.90
C SER A 507 -17.71 4.34 -18.55
N TYR A 508 -17.53 3.25 -17.83
CA TYR A 508 -17.90 1.90 -18.24
C TYR A 508 -18.77 1.26 -17.16
N VAL A 509 -19.63 0.35 -17.56
CA VAL A 509 -20.30 -0.59 -16.65
C VAL A 509 -19.77 -2.00 -16.90
N VAL A 510 -19.54 -2.75 -15.83
CA VAL A 510 -19.20 -4.16 -15.92
C VAL A 510 -20.49 -4.95 -16.24
N GLU A 511 -20.51 -5.64 -17.38
CA GLU A 511 -21.67 -6.42 -17.80
C GLU A 511 -21.56 -7.89 -17.42
N LEU A 512 -20.37 -8.47 -17.59
CA LEU A 512 -20.17 -9.88 -17.33
C LEU A 512 -18.78 -10.21 -16.78
N ILE A 513 -18.69 -11.34 -16.10
CA ILE A 513 -17.42 -11.95 -15.69
C ILE A 513 -17.42 -13.40 -16.16
N ASP A 514 -16.37 -13.81 -16.87
CA ASP A 514 -16.08 -15.19 -17.22
C ASP A 514 -14.93 -15.69 -16.33
N LEU A 515 -15.28 -16.51 -15.35
CA LEU A 515 -14.31 -17.02 -14.37
C LEU A 515 -13.33 -18.02 -14.98
N GLU A 516 -13.74 -18.79 -16.00
CA GLU A 516 -12.88 -19.77 -16.68
C GLU A 516 -11.85 -19.08 -17.60
N LYS A 517 -12.31 -18.12 -18.40
CA LYS A 517 -11.45 -17.35 -19.31
C LYS A 517 -10.71 -16.21 -18.62
N LYS A 518 -11.00 -15.94 -17.34
CA LYS A 518 -10.42 -14.83 -16.55
C LYS A 518 -10.63 -13.48 -17.23
N PHE A 519 -11.85 -13.20 -17.59
CA PHE A 519 -12.26 -12.08 -18.40
C PHE A 519 -13.36 -11.27 -17.70
N VAL A 520 -13.26 -9.93 -17.80
CA VAL A 520 -14.29 -8.98 -17.34
C VAL A 520 -14.69 -8.12 -18.54
N GLY A 521 -15.94 -8.28 -18.99
CA GLY A 521 -16.52 -7.49 -20.09
C GLY A 521 -17.09 -6.18 -19.58
N VAL A 522 -16.70 -5.06 -20.20
CA VAL A 522 -17.21 -3.73 -19.87
C VAL A 522 -17.76 -3.02 -21.11
N LYS A 523 -18.80 -2.19 -20.93
CA LYS A 523 -19.35 -1.33 -21.98
C LYS A 523 -19.30 0.15 -21.59
N PRO A 524 -19.07 1.05 -22.56
CA PRO A 524 -19.14 2.48 -22.32
C PRO A 524 -20.53 2.91 -21.88
N VAL A 525 -20.61 3.81 -20.90
CA VAL A 525 -21.86 4.40 -20.42
C VAL A 525 -21.72 5.90 -20.19
N HIS A 526 -22.83 6.61 -20.23
CA HIS A 526 -22.87 8.02 -19.83
C HIS A 526 -23.21 8.15 -18.33
N GLY A 527 -22.25 8.63 -17.56
CA GLY A 527 -22.40 8.81 -16.11
C GLY A 527 -21.92 7.62 -15.29
N ILE A 528 -21.90 7.80 -13.98
CA ILE A 528 -21.50 6.76 -13.00
C ILE A 528 -22.62 6.63 -11.99
N SER A 529 -23.04 5.39 -11.72
CA SER A 529 -23.92 5.03 -10.62
C SER A 529 -23.08 4.53 -9.45
N GLU A 530 -23.36 5.00 -8.25
CA GLU A 530 -22.76 4.42 -7.04
C GLU A 530 -23.46 3.11 -6.74
N THR A 531 -22.73 2.00 -6.84
CA THR A 531 -23.21 0.67 -6.54
C THR A 531 -22.37 0.05 -5.41
N MET A 532 -22.97 -0.88 -4.65
CA MET A 532 -22.29 -1.66 -3.62
C MET A 532 -22.51 -3.15 -3.89
N PRO A 533 -21.49 -4.01 -3.74
CA PRO A 533 -21.66 -5.44 -3.86
C PRO A 533 -22.59 -5.96 -2.75
N VAL A 534 -23.32 -7.01 -3.04
CA VAL A 534 -24.20 -7.71 -2.10
C VAL A 534 -23.74 -9.16 -1.99
N GLY A 535 -23.56 -9.64 -0.77
CA GLY A 535 -23.04 -10.98 -0.57
C GLY A 535 -22.81 -11.34 0.89
N TRP A 536 -22.10 -12.44 1.13
CA TRP A 536 -21.70 -12.88 2.47
C TRP A 536 -20.37 -13.63 2.44
N GLU A 537 -19.88 -13.91 3.63
CA GLU A 537 -18.69 -14.73 3.86
C GLU A 537 -19.01 -15.80 4.91
N ASP A 538 -18.46 -16.99 4.70
CA ASP A 538 -18.42 -18.05 5.70
C ASP A 538 -16.96 -18.21 6.16
N ILE A 539 -16.73 -18.11 7.47
CA ILE A 539 -15.39 -18.11 8.05
C ILE A 539 -15.23 -19.30 8.98
N ARG A 540 -14.15 -20.06 8.78
CA ARG A 540 -13.76 -21.15 9.64
C ARG A 540 -12.37 -20.91 10.21
N VAL A 541 -12.21 -20.99 11.54
CA VAL A 541 -10.91 -20.97 12.21
C VAL A 541 -10.24 -22.32 11.98
N ILE A 542 -9.05 -22.30 11.37
CA ILE A 542 -8.23 -23.48 11.10
C ILE A 542 -7.20 -23.67 12.21
N ASP A 543 -6.52 -22.59 12.60
CA ASP A 543 -5.47 -22.64 13.61
C ASP A 543 -5.44 -21.33 14.43
N ILE A 544 -5.07 -21.43 15.70
CA ILE A 544 -4.87 -20.28 16.60
C ILE A 544 -3.37 -20.18 16.90
N ARG A 545 -2.72 -19.14 16.40
CA ARG A 545 -1.29 -18.91 16.57
C ARG A 545 -0.96 -18.08 17.80
N SER A 546 -1.77 -17.06 18.05
CA SER A 546 -1.54 -16.10 19.14
C SER A 546 -2.82 -15.76 19.89
N ARG A 547 -2.66 -15.45 21.16
CA ARG A 547 -3.74 -14.99 22.05
C ARG A 547 -3.22 -13.94 23.02
N LYS A 548 -3.94 -12.82 23.17
CA LYS A 548 -3.71 -11.84 24.24
C LYS A 548 -5.04 -11.39 24.85
N ILE A 549 -4.97 -10.80 26.03
CA ILE A 549 -6.13 -10.17 26.68
C ILE A 549 -6.06 -8.67 26.43
N VAL A 550 -7.13 -8.12 25.87
CA VAL A 550 -7.31 -6.68 25.71
C VAL A 550 -8.58 -6.27 26.46
N GLY A 551 -8.44 -5.38 27.43
CA GLY A 551 -9.52 -5.09 28.36
C GLY A 551 -10.03 -6.35 29.05
N ARG A 552 -11.29 -6.73 28.80
CA ARG A 552 -11.92 -7.93 29.37
C ARG A 552 -11.97 -9.13 28.44
N ARG A 553 -11.46 -9.01 27.21
CA ARG A 553 -11.64 -10.03 26.16
C ARG A 553 -10.34 -10.62 25.65
N PRO A 554 -10.32 -11.94 25.41
CA PRO A 554 -9.27 -12.54 24.62
C PRO A 554 -9.43 -12.12 23.14
N VAL A 555 -8.33 -11.68 22.56
CA VAL A 555 -8.17 -11.41 21.14
C VAL A 555 -7.22 -12.47 20.61
N TYR A 556 -7.63 -13.11 19.52
CA TYR A 556 -6.92 -14.19 18.89
C TYR A 556 -6.36 -13.76 17.53
N GLU A 557 -5.27 -14.37 17.13
CA GLU A 557 -4.70 -14.30 15.78
C GLU A 557 -4.41 -15.73 15.31
N GLY A 558 -4.60 -15.98 14.00
CA GLY A 558 -4.31 -17.29 13.42
C GLY A 558 -4.81 -17.44 12.00
N VAL A 559 -4.92 -18.70 11.56
CA VAL A 559 -5.28 -19.07 10.19
C VAL A 559 -6.80 -19.27 10.08
N LEU A 560 -7.37 -18.62 9.07
CA LEU A 560 -8.78 -18.67 8.72
C LEU A 560 -8.97 -19.26 7.31
N GLU A 561 -10.03 -20.03 7.12
CA GLU A 561 -10.55 -20.38 5.81
C GLU A 561 -11.75 -19.47 5.54
N ILE A 562 -11.71 -18.77 4.42
CA ILE A 562 -12.75 -17.82 3.99
C ILE A 562 -13.42 -18.38 2.74
N GLU A 563 -14.73 -18.47 2.76
CA GLU A 563 -15.58 -18.67 1.58
C GLU A 563 -16.41 -17.41 1.35
N SER A 564 -16.15 -16.71 0.26
CA SER A 564 -16.78 -15.42 -0.07
C SER A 564 -17.72 -15.59 -1.26
N TYR A 565 -18.92 -15.04 -1.14
CA TYR A 565 -20.00 -15.11 -2.12
C TYR A 565 -20.48 -13.70 -2.43
N THR A 566 -20.31 -13.23 -3.68
CA THR A 566 -20.94 -12.02 -4.17
C THR A 566 -22.12 -12.42 -5.04
N VAL A 567 -23.33 -12.09 -4.62
CA VAL A 567 -24.59 -12.58 -5.20
C VAL A 567 -25.36 -11.52 -5.97
N GLY A 568 -24.85 -10.29 -5.97
CA GLY A 568 -25.50 -9.19 -6.64
C GLY A 568 -24.88 -7.84 -6.28
N TYR A 569 -25.61 -6.79 -6.59
CA TYR A 569 -25.27 -5.44 -6.17
C TYR A 569 -26.51 -4.63 -5.80
N SER A 570 -26.30 -3.55 -5.07
CA SER A 570 -27.36 -2.56 -4.75
C SER A 570 -26.98 -1.18 -5.25
N ASP A 571 -27.98 -0.40 -5.67
CA ASP A 571 -27.88 1.00 -5.99
C ASP A 571 -29.04 1.78 -5.34
N LYS A 572 -29.21 3.06 -5.70
CA LYS A 572 -30.32 3.92 -5.21
C LYS A 572 -31.71 3.40 -5.58
N THR A 573 -31.82 2.56 -6.59
CA THR A 573 -33.08 2.02 -7.12
C THR A 573 -33.46 0.69 -6.51
N GLY A 574 -32.51 -0.08 -5.97
CA GLY A 574 -32.77 -1.36 -5.29
C GLY A 574 -31.58 -2.32 -5.33
N VAL A 575 -31.90 -3.59 -5.20
CA VAL A 575 -30.93 -4.70 -5.21
C VAL A 575 -31.14 -5.55 -6.47
N TYR A 576 -30.04 -5.92 -7.10
CA TYR A 576 -29.99 -6.74 -8.31
C TYR A 576 -29.19 -8.00 -8.00
N LEU A 577 -29.78 -9.16 -8.24
CA LEU A 577 -29.13 -10.44 -8.00
C LEU A 577 -28.61 -11.06 -9.30
N TYR A 578 -27.56 -11.85 -9.19
CA TYR A 578 -26.97 -12.60 -10.29
C TYR A 578 -27.64 -13.96 -10.45
N ASN A 579 -27.57 -14.56 -11.65
CA ASN A 579 -28.01 -15.91 -11.92
C ASN A 579 -27.18 -16.96 -11.16
N ALA A 580 -25.92 -16.63 -10.87
CA ALA A 580 -25.02 -17.44 -10.06
C ALA A 580 -24.10 -16.55 -9.24
N PRO A 581 -23.72 -16.97 -8.01
CA PRO A 581 -22.80 -16.17 -7.17
C PRO A 581 -21.39 -16.18 -7.75
N LEU A 582 -20.68 -15.07 -7.57
CA LEU A 582 -19.22 -15.05 -7.68
C LEU A 582 -18.67 -15.69 -6.40
N TYR A 583 -17.95 -16.78 -6.54
CA TYR A 583 -17.44 -17.57 -5.41
C TYR A 583 -15.91 -17.55 -5.35
N ARG A 584 -15.37 -17.44 -4.14
CA ARG A 584 -13.95 -17.59 -3.86
C ARG A 584 -13.74 -18.28 -2.53
N LYS A 585 -12.80 -19.23 -2.51
CA LYS A 585 -12.34 -19.90 -1.29
C LYS A 585 -10.83 -19.77 -1.16
N PHE A 586 -10.34 -19.39 0.02
CA PHE A 586 -8.91 -19.24 0.28
C PHE A 586 -8.60 -19.35 1.77
N LEU A 587 -7.35 -19.70 2.07
CA LEU A 587 -6.78 -19.59 3.42
C LEU A 587 -6.13 -18.22 3.57
N THR A 588 -6.27 -17.63 4.76
CA THR A 588 -5.62 -16.37 5.11
C THR A 588 -5.36 -16.29 6.61
N LYS A 589 -4.81 -15.17 7.05
CA LYS A 589 -4.64 -14.85 8.47
C LYS A 589 -5.64 -13.80 8.91
N GLY A 590 -6.05 -13.87 10.17
CA GLY A 590 -7.00 -12.90 10.72
C GLY A 590 -6.91 -12.78 12.23
N VAL A 591 -7.59 -11.74 12.71
CA VAL A 591 -7.76 -11.43 14.13
C VAL A 591 -9.24 -11.53 14.46
N TRP A 592 -9.57 -12.10 15.61
CA TRP A 592 -10.96 -12.21 16.04
C TRP A 592 -11.11 -12.18 17.56
N PHE A 593 -12.33 -11.88 17.99
CA PHE A 593 -12.75 -11.93 19.38
C PHE A 593 -14.23 -12.28 19.51
N ASP A 594 -14.59 -12.88 20.65
CA ASP A 594 -15.96 -13.26 20.95
C ASP A 594 -16.70 -12.13 21.67
N VAL A 595 -17.96 -11.93 21.32
CA VAL A 595 -18.89 -10.99 21.94
C VAL A 595 -20.14 -11.75 22.36
N TYR A 596 -20.53 -11.58 23.62
CA TYR A 596 -21.72 -12.21 24.16
C TYR A 596 -22.86 -11.20 24.22
N ARG A 597 -24.09 -11.71 24.18
CA ARG A 597 -25.28 -10.86 24.23
C ARG A 597 -25.33 -9.99 25.49
N ASP A 598 -24.91 -10.56 26.63
CA ASP A 598 -24.86 -9.85 27.92
C ASP A 598 -23.81 -8.74 27.98
N ASP A 599 -22.94 -8.63 26.98
CA ASP A 599 -21.99 -7.51 26.88
C ASP A 599 -22.69 -6.20 26.47
N LEU A 600 -23.92 -6.28 25.93
CA LEU A 600 -24.70 -5.13 25.50
C LEU A 600 -25.95 -4.93 26.35
N GLU A 601 -25.95 -3.89 27.16
CA GLU A 601 -27.17 -3.40 27.80
C GLU A 601 -27.98 -2.55 26.82
N VAL A 602 -29.12 -3.09 26.37
CA VAL A 602 -29.96 -2.47 25.36
C VAL A 602 -30.80 -1.36 25.99
N SER A 603 -30.62 -0.13 25.50
CA SER A 603 -31.40 1.05 25.92
C SER A 603 -32.43 1.46 24.89
N SER A 604 -33.48 2.18 25.33
CA SER A 604 -34.56 2.67 24.44
C SER A 604 -34.03 3.59 23.31
N SER A 605 -32.95 4.35 23.56
CA SER A 605 -32.33 5.21 22.56
C SER A 605 -31.70 4.42 21.40
N MET A 606 -31.27 3.19 21.62
CA MET A 606 -30.73 2.33 20.59
C MET A 606 -31.75 1.95 19.53
N PHE A 607 -33.03 1.77 19.91
CA PHE A 607 -34.14 1.52 18.97
C PHE A 607 -34.39 2.73 18.06
N HIS A 608 -34.47 3.92 18.65
CA HIS A 608 -34.75 5.15 17.89
C HIS A 608 -33.64 5.57 16.94
N LEU A 609 -32.39 5.24 17.26
CA LEU A 609 -31.21 5.64 16.50
C LEU A 609 -30.61 4.51 15.66
N HIS A 610 -31.29 3.38 15.59
CA HIS A 610 -30.90 2.23 14.79
C HIS A 610 -31.11 2.47 13.28
N ILE A 611 -30.23 1.89 12.44
CA ILE A 611 -30.43 1.75 10.99
C ILE A 611 -30.97 0.34 10.77
N PRO A 612 -32.28 0.21 10.46
CA PRO A 612 -32.92 -1.10 10.43
C PRO A 612 -32.49 -1.94 9.22
N MET A 613 -32.66 -3.22 9.35
CA MET A 613 -32.55 -4.19 8.28
C MET A 613 -33.59 -3.94 7.19
N LEU A 614 -33.32 -4.35 5.96
CA LEU A 614 -34.31 -4.28 4.88
C LEU A 614 -35.45 -5.27 5.15
N GLY A 615 -36.70 -4.79 5.00
CA GLY A 615 -37.89 -5.65 5.05
C GLY A 615 -38.41 -6.03 6.45
N THR A 616 -37.80 -5.52 7.55
CA THR A 616 -38.31 -5.78 8.91
C THR A 616 -39.50 -4.89 9.27
N ALA A 617 -40.51 -5.50 9.84
CA ALA A 617 -41.71 -4.78 10.30
C ALA A 617 -41.49 -4.09 11.68
N SER A 618 -40.58 -4.62 12.50
CA SER A 618 -40.26 -4.10 13.84
C SER A 618 -38.80 -4.36 14.21
N ILE A 619 -38.17 -3.42 14.89
CA ILE A 619 -36.80 -3.57 15.40
C ILE A 619 -36.85 -4.40 16.70
N THR A 620 -36.06 -5.48 16.75
CA THR A 620 -35.94 -6.37 17.91
C THR A 620 -34.63 -6.11 18.68
N THR A 621 -34.52 -6.66 19.89
CA THR A 621 -33.24 -6.62 20.66
C THR A 621 -32.15 -7.38 19.93
N ASP A 622 -32.48 -8.42 19.18
CA ASP A 622 -31.55 -9.21 18.35
C ASP A 622 -31.00 -8.36 17.19
N GLU A 623 -31.87 -7.61 16.55
CA GLU A 623 -31.47 -6.68 15.49
C GLU A 623 -30.59 -5.55 16.03
N ILE A 624 -30.87 -5.05 17.24
CA ILE A 624 -30.01 -4.06 17.92
C ILE A 624 -28.64 -4.64 18.21
N PHE A 625 -28.56 -5.87 18.72
CA PHE A 625 -27.30 -6.55 19.00
C PHE A 625 -26.51 -6.77 17.71
N ALA A 626 -27.14 -7.33 16.66
CA ALA A 626 -26.54 -7.50 15.35
C ALA A 626 -26.02 -6.19 14.76
N GLY A 627 -26.84 -5.13 14.80
CA GLY A 627 -26.42 -3.83 14.30
C GLY A 627 -25.27 -3.18 15.11
N SER A 628 -25.17 -3.54 16.38
CA SER A 628 -24.06 -3.09 17.25
C SER A 628 -22.75 -3.79 16.92
N LEU A 629 -22.80 -5.12 16.67
CA LEU A 629 -21.66 -5.91 16.21
C LEU A 629 -21.14 -5.44 14.85
N HIS A 630 -22.05 -5.26 13.90
CA HIS A 630 -21.74 -4.85 12.55
C HIS A 630 -21.12 -3.43 12.53
N ALA A 631 -21.67 -2.52 13.31
CA ALA A 631 -21.10 -1.19 13.47
C ALA A 631 -19.73 -1.21 14.19
N LEU A 632 -19.52 -2.14 15.12
CA LEU A 632 -18.23 -2.34 15.79
C LEU A 632 -17.16 -2.83 14.81
N GLU A 633 -17.47 -3.83 13.98
CA GLU A 633 -16.59 -4.29 12.90
C GLU A 633 -16.18 -3.13 11.99
N HIS A 634 -17.17 -2.37 11.47
CA HIS A 634 -16.91 -1.28 10.55
C HIS A 634 -16.01 -0.20 11.15
N ILE A 635 -16.24 0.24 12.40
CA ILE A 635 -15.41 1.29 12.98
C ILE A 635 -13.98 0.82 13.21
N LEU A 636 -13.77 -0.44 13.61
CA LEU A 636 -12.42 -1.00 13.76
C LEU A 636 -11.67 -1.01 12.42
N ILE A 637 -12.34 -1.39 11.31
CA ILE A 637 -11.75 -1.37 9.97
C ILE A 637 -11.50 0.07 9.47
N ASN A 638 -12.45 0.99 9.68
CA ASN A 638 -12.36 2.36 9.21
C ASN A 638 -11.18 3.15 9.80
N VAL A 639 -10.68 2.75 10.98
CA VAL A 639 -9.53 3.40 11.62
C VAL A 639 -8.18 2.72 11.33
N LEU A 640 -8.14 1.60 10.60
CA LEU A 640 -6.91 0.89 10.26
C LEU A 640 -5.86 1.74 9.52
N PRO A 641 -6.22 2.73 8.69
CA PRO A 641 -5.21 3.60 8.09
C PRO A 641 -4.38 4.39 9.11
N LEU A 642 -4.87 4.54 10.34
CA LEU A 642 -4.09 5.12 11.43
C LEU A 642 -2.92 4.22 11.89
N ILE A 643 -2.91 2.96 11.48
CA ILE A 643 -1.77 2.04 11.64
C ILE A 643 -1.20 1.63 10.27
N SER A 644 -1.46 2.43 9.22
CA SER A 644 -1.01 2.26 7.83
C SER A 644 -1.44 0.95 7.16
N ILE A 645 -2.64 0.48 7.48
CA ILE A 645 -3.30 -0.62 6.79
C ILE A 645 -4.49 -0.05 6.01
N SER A 646 -4.50 -0.30 4.69
CA SER A 646 -5.63 0.09 3.85
C SER A 646 -6.86 -0.76 4.15
N PRO A 647 -8.04 -0.17 4.35
CA PRO A 647 -9.29 -0.93 4.45
C PRO A 647 -9.58 -1.79 3.21
N ASP A 648 -9.04 -1.42 2.05
CA ASP A 648 -9.17 -2.19 0.80
C ASP A 648 -8.49 -3.57 0.88
N ASP A 649 -7.45 -3.71 1.70
CA ASP A 649 -6.66 -4.94 1.85
C ASP A 649 -7.19 -5.86 2.97
N VAL A 650 -8.30 -5.47 3.60
CA VAL A 650 -8.89 -6.17 4.76
C VAL A 650 -10.32 -6.61 4.44
N GLY A 651 -10.70 -7.76 4.96
CA GLY A 651 -12.08 -8.22 5.06
C GLY A 651 -12.55 -8.19 6.51
N GLY A 652 -13.86 -8.10 6.70
CA GLY A 652 -14.50 -8.17 8.01
C GLY A 652 -15.78 -9.00 7.99
N TYR A 653 -16.09 -9.61 9.12
CA TYR A 653 -17.34 -10.34 9.31
C TYR A 653 -17.74 -10.32 10.79
N SER A 654 -19.02 -10.09 11.06
CA SER A 654 -19.53 -10.04 12.43
C SER A 654 -20.94 -10.61 12.60
N ILE A 655 -21.73 -10.57 11.53
CA ILE A 655 -23.13 -11.01 11.55
C ILE A 655 -23.44 -11.87 10.32
N PRO A 656 -24.40 -12.80 10.40
CA PRO A 656 -24.94 -13.49 9.23
C PRO A 656 -25.47 -12.48 8.21
N SER A 657 -25.23 -12.75 6.93
CA SER A 657 -25.76 -11.91 5.87
C SER A 657 -27.27 -11.99 5.77
N ILE A 658 -27.90 -10.83 5.57
CA ILE A 658 -29.33 -10.74 5.26
C ILE A 658 -29.69 -11.40 3.93
N TYR A 659 -28.72 -11.66 3.06
CA TYR A 659 -28.91 -12.23 1.73
C TYR A 659 -28.66 -13.74 1.65
N LYS A 660 -28.07 -14.36 2.69
CA LYS A 660 -27.72 -15.79 2.68
C LYS A 660 -28.92 -16.73 2.47
N HIS A 661 -30.09 -16.37 3.03
CA HIS A 661 -31.31 -17.18 2.94
C HIS A 661 -32.01 -17.12 1.58
N ILE A 662 -31.56 -16.27 0.67
CA ILE A 662 -32.21 -16.05 -0.62
C ILE A 662 -31.71 -17.04 -1.67
N ILE A 663 -30.57 -17.70 -1.42
CA ILE A 663 -29.82 -18.42 -2.46
C ILE A 663 -29.44 -19.83 -2.01
N GLU A 664 -30.44 -20.59 -1.44
CA GLU A 664 -30.17 -21.96 -1.02
C GLU A 664 -30.04 -22.99 -2.19
N GLU A 665 -30.25 -22.58 -3.45
CA GLU A 665 -30.31 -23.51 -4.59
C GLU A 665 -29.53 -23.08 -5.85
N ILE A 666 -28.58 -22.14 -5.78
CA ILE A 666 -27.87 -21.68 -7.00
C ILE A 666 -26.63 -22.51 -7.26
N GLU A 667 -26.54 -23.13 -8.44
CA GLU A 667 -25.34 -23.79 -8.94
C GLU A 667 -24.29 -22.75 -9.40
N PHE A 668 -23.01 -23.05 -9.17
CA PHE A 668 -21.90 -22.19 -9.63
C PHE A 668 -21.79 -22.27 -11.15
N ALA A 669 -21.80 -21.11 -11.81
CA ALA A 669 -21.59 -20.97 -13.23
C ALA A 669 -20.32 -20.20 -13.54
N PRO A 670 -19.56 -20.57 -14.59
CA PRO A 670 -18.36 -19.86 -14.98
C PRO A 670 -18.63 -18.45 -15.56
N LEU A 671 -19.84 -18.21 -16.03
CA LEU A 671 -20.30 -16.96 -16.60
C LEU A 671 -21.45 -16.39 -15.75
N VAL A 672 -21.30 -15.12 -15.35
CA VAL A 672 -22.28 -14.47 -14.46
C VAL A 672 -22.88 -13.24 -15.15
N TYR A 673 -24.21 -13.22 -15.24
CA TYR A 673 -25.01 -12.10 -15.77
C TYR A 673 -25.86 -11.48 -14.65
N VAL A 674 -26.25 -10.23 -14.81
CA VAL A 674 -27.18 -9.53 -13.93
C VAL A 674 -28.61 -9.89 -14.32
N GLU A 675 -29.42 -10.29 -13.35
CA GLU A 675 -30.86 -10.50 -13.51
C GLU A 675 -31.69 -9.29 -13.06
N GLU A 676 -32.99 -9.40 -13.23
CA GLU A 676 -33.94 -8.36 -12.85
C GLU A 676 -34.02 -8.14 -11.33
N LYS A 677 -34.49 -6.95 -10.98
CA LYS A 677 -34.68 -6.49 -9.60
C LYS A 677 -35.64 -7.38 -8.82
N GLN A 678 -35.21 -7.89 -7.69
CA GLN A 678 -36.05 -8.75 -6.82
C GLN A 678 -36.53 -8.01 -5.56
N GLN A 679 -37.74 -8.31 -5.11
CA GLN A 679 -38.26 -7.89 -3.80
C GLN A 679 -37.96 -8.98 -2.76
N PHE A 680 -37.38 -8.59 -1.64
CA PHE A 680 -37.02 -9.55 -0.59
C PHE A 680 -38.17 -9.85 0.34
N PRO A 681 -38.36 -11.13 0.76
CA PRO A 681 -39.25 -11.50 1.84
C PRO A 681 -38.72 -10.94 3.19
N ASN A 682 -39.59 -10.94 4.21
CA ASN A 682 -39.20 -10.60 5.59
C ASN A 682 -38.08 -11.55 6.05
N ILE A 683 -36.90 -11.00 6.38
CA ILE A 683 -35.75 -11.77 6.80
C ILE A 683 -35.62 -11.67 8.32
N THR A 684 -35.44 -12.81 8.98
CA THR A 684 -35.15 -12.87 10.42
C THR A 684 -33.68 -13.18 10.61
N LEU A 685 -32.96 -12.33 11.33
CA LEU A 685 -31.57 -12.58 11.73
C LEU A 685 -31.55 -13.62 12.86
N ASP A 686 -30.89 -14.75 12.63
CA ASP A 686 -30.54 -15.71 13.67
C ASP A 686 -29.20 -15.31 14.30
N VAL A 687 -29.25 -14.47 15.34
CA VAL A 687 -28.06 -14.05 16.08
C VAL A 687 -27.96 -14.89 17.35
N ARG A 688 -26.93 -15.71 17.41
CA ARG A 688 -26.65 -16.58 18.54
C ARG A 688 -26.33 -15.77 19.82
N GLU A 689 -26.45 -16.39 20.98
CA GLU A 689 -26.03 -15.79 22.30
C GLU A 689 -24.56 -15.39 22.30
N GLN A 690 -23.72 -16.05 21.51
CA GLN A 690 -22.32 -15.75 21.27
C GLN A 690 -22.12 -15.44 19.79
N ALA A 691 -21.60 -14.27 19.50
CA ALA A 691 -21.16 -13.84 18.17
C ALA A 691 -19.64 -13.66 18.15
N ARG A 692 -19.07 -13.61 16.97
CA ARG A 692 -17.63 -13.39 16.78
C ARG A 692 -17.38 -12.31 15.74
N VAL A 693 -16.53 -11.38 16.04
CA VAL A 693 -16.06 -10.35 15.07
C VAL A 693 -14.71 -10.79 14.52
N TYR A 694 -14.62 -10.85 13.20
CA TYR A 694 -13.39 -11.17 12.46
C TYR A 694 -12.91 -9.95 11.69
N ILE A 695 -11.61 -9.76 11.65
CA ILE A 695 -10.91 -8.83 10.75
C ILE A 695 -9.75 -9.63 10.16
N TYR A 696 -9.70 -9.75 8.84
CA TYR A 696 -8.74 -10.64 8.19
C TYR A 696 -8.08 -10.01 6.97
N ASP A 697 -6.88 -10.50 6.64
CA ASP A 697 -6.12 -10.13 5.44
C ASP A 697 -6.85 -10.65 4.19
N SER A 698 -7.16 -9.79 3.24
CA SER A 698 -7.85 -10.16 1.99
C SER A 698 -6.98 -10.95 1.00
N HIS A 699 -5.67 -11.07 1.29
CA HIS A 699 -4.72 -11.77 0.44
C HIS A 699 -4.58 -13.23 0.86
N PRO A 700 -4.58 -14.18 -0.09
CA PRO A 700 -4.32 -15.59 0.21
C PRO A 700 -3.00 -15.77 0.97
N GLY A 701 -3.03 -16.62 1.99
CA GLY A 701 -1.88 -16.89 2.87
C GLY A 701 -1.56 -15.77 3.87
N GLY A 702 -2.12 -14.58 3.71
CA GLY A 702 -1.79 -13.39 4.50
C GLY A 702 -0.46 -12.75 4.10
N VAL A 703 -0.30 -11.47 4.33
CA VAL A 703 0.93 -10.70 4.00
C VAL A 703 1.41 -9.81 5.15
N GLY A 704 1.13 -10.23 6.38
CA GLY A 704 1.56 -9.55 7.60
C GLY A 704 0.55 -8.51 8.13
N ILE A 705 -0.62 -8.39 7.51
CA ILE A 705 -1.67 -7.44 7.92
C ILE A 705 -2.33 -7.88 9.22
N ALA A 706 -2.70 -9.16 9.33
CA ALA A 706 -3.36 -9.70 10.51
C ALA A 706 -2.47 -9.61 11.75
N GLU A 707 -1.20 -9.95 11.63
CA GLU A 707 -0.20 -9.84 12.69
C GLU A 707 -0.05 -8.39 13.16
N ARG A 708 -0.05 -7.44 12.21
CA ARG A 708 0.01 -6.02 12.54
C ARG A 708 -1.24 -5.51 13.23
N ILE A 709 -2.44 -5.94 12.81
CA ILE A 709 -3.71 -5.64 13.48
C ILE A 709 -3.68 -6.21 14.90
N TYR A 710 -3.23 -7.46 15.07
CA TYR A 710 -3.12 -8.08 16.38
C TYR A 710 -2.16 -7.33 17.30
N GLU A 711 -0.96 -6.99 16.81
CA GLU A 711 0.03 -6.23 17.57
C GLU A 711 -0.52 -4.89 18.06
N LYS A 712 -1.21 -4.13 17.19
CA LYS A 712 -1.73 -2.78 17.44
C LYS A 712 -3.20 -2.74 17.84
N PHE A 713 -3.76 -3.84 18.28
CA PHE A 713 -5.20 -3.94 18.53
C PHE A 713 -5.68 -2.93 19.61
N GLU A 714 -4.89 -2.68 20.62
CA GLU A 714 -5.18 -1.69 21.68
C GLU A 714 -5.23 -0.27 21.11
N ASP A 715 -4.30 0.10 20.22
CA ASP A 715 -4.30 1.39 19.54
C ASP A 715 -5.56 1.55 18.68
N ILE A 716 -5.93 0.50 17.91
CA ILE A 716 -7.13 0.47 17.06
C ILE A 716 -8.39 0.71 17.87
N VAL A 717 -8.52 0.07 19.02
CA VAL A 717 -9.65 0.25 19.96
C VAL A 717 -9.76 1.70 20.42
N VAL A 718 -8.62 2.32 20.81
CA VAL A 718 -8.58 3.72 21.23
C VAL A 718 -9.00 4.66 20.10
N TYR A 719 -8.52 4.44 18.88
CA TYR A 719 -8.89 5.26 17.72
C TYR A 719 -10.38 5.12 17.37
N ALA A 720 -10.89 3.89 17.39
CA ALA A 720 -12.30 3.61 17.16
C ALA A 720 -13.20 4.31 18.19
N ALA A 721 -12.83 4.24 19.48
CA ALA A 721 -13.56 4.91 20.54
C ALA A 721 -13.59 6.43 20.36
N ARG A 722 -12.43 7.04 20.13
CA ARG A 722 -12.32 8.49 19.86
C ARG A 722 -13.19 8.89 18.68
N ARG A 723 -13.11 8.17 17.54
CA ARG A 723 -13.91 8.48 16.35
C ARG A 723 -15.42 8.41 16.62
N LEU A 724 -15.87 7.42 17.41
CA LEU A 724 -17.27 7.31 17.81
C LEU A 724 -17.72 8.45 18.72
N ASP A 725 -16.84 8.89 19.63
CA ASP A 725 -17.10 9.98 20.57
C ASP A 725 -17.13 11.35 19.88
N ASP A 726 -16.17 11.63 18.98
CA ASP A 726 -16.03 12.89 18.27
C ASP A 726 -17.13 13.10 17.22
N CYS A 727 -17.65 12.01 16.64
CA CYS A 727 -18.66 12.11 15.60
C CYS A 727 -20.03 12.48 16.15
N THR A 728 -20.53 13.65 15.76
CA THR A 728 -21.80 14.21 16.24
C THR A 728 -23.06 13.58 15.64
N CYS A 729 -22.93 12.71 14.63
CA CYS A 729 -24.08 12.04 14.04
C CYS A 729 -24.80 11.13 15.05
N LYS A 730 -26.12 10.99 14.91
CA LYS A 730 -26.93 10.23 15.87
C LYS A 730 -27.05 8.75 15.51
N LYS A 731 -27.34 8.43 14.24
CA LYS A 731 -27.63 7.05 13.79
C LYS A 731 -26.39 6.30 13.27
N GLY A 732 -25.39 7.02 12.82
CA GLY A 732 -24.25 6.55 12.07
C GLY A 732 -24.14 7.26 10.72
N CYS A 733 -22.93 7.41 10.23
CA CYS A 733 -22.64 8.07 8.96
C CYS A 733 -21.32 7.51 8.36
N PRO A 734 -21.02 7.86 7.10
CA PRO A 734 -19.76 7.44 6.46
C PRO A 734 -18.51 7.93 7.20
N ALA A 735 -18.61 9.01 7.99
CA ALA A 735 -17.52 9.49 8.83
C ALA A 735 -17.31 8.68 10.13
N CYS A 736 -18.06 7.62 10.38
CA CYS A 736 -17.86 6.75 11.55
C CYS A 736 -18.10 5.26 11.22
N ILE A 737 -19.35 4.79 11.21
CA ILE A 737 -19.67 3.35 11.18
C ILE A 737 -20.12 2.81 9.81
N MET A 738 -20.25 3.61 8.77
CA MET A 738 -20.60 3.11 7.44
C MET A 738 -19.34 2.75 6.65
N SER A 739 -19.44 1.72 5.82
CA SER A 739 -18.39 1.25 4.92
C SER A 739 -18.89 1.19 3.48
N HIS A 740 -18.04 1.59 2.53
CA HIS A 740 -18.34 1.47 1.09
C HIS A 740 -18.22 0.02 0.56
N GLN A 741 -17.66 -0.87 1.37
CA GLN A 741 -17.41 -2.28 1.00
C GLN A 741 -18.33 -3.26 1.72
N CYS A 742 -19.34 -2.76 2.41
CA CYS A 742 -20.25 -3.59 3.20
C CYS A 742 -21.16 -4.43 2.31
N GLY A 743 -20.98 -5.76 2.33
CA GLY A 743 -21.81 -6.73 1.61
C GLY A 743 -23.28 -6.74 2.04
N ASN A 744 -23.60 -6.19 3.22
CA ASN A 744 -24.98 -6.05 3.75
C ASN A 744 -25.58 -4.66 3.50
N GLY A 745 -24.96 -3.80 2.66
CA GLY A 745 -25.46 -2.47 2.34
C GLY A 745 -25.56 -1.55 3.57
N ASN A 746 -24.65 -1.68 4.54
CA ASN A 746 -24.63 -0.93 5.79
C ASN A 746 -25.89 -1.15 6.66
N ARG A 747 -26.44 -2.38 6.70
CA ARG A 747 -27.63 -2.73 7.47
C ARG A 747 -27.53 -4.11 8.10
N PRO A 748 -28.04 -4.32 9.34
CA PRO A 748 -28.39 -3.27 10.28
C PRO A 748 -27.17 -2.60 10.88
N LEU A 749 -27.25 -1.36 11.38
CA LEU A 749 -26.19 -0.67 12.10
C LEU A 749 -26.71 0.05 13.34
N ASN A 750 -25.94 0.01 14.45
CA ASN A 750 -26.24 0.73 15.68
C ASN A 750 -24.98 1.38 16.29
N LYS A 751 -24.86 2.70 16.11
CA LYS A 751 -23.73 3.48 16.62
C LYS A 751 -23.63 3.46 18.15
N LEU A 752 -24.75 3.61 18.85
CA LEU A 752 -24.76 3.65 20.33
C LEU A 752 -24.37 2.28 20.90
N GLY A 753 -24.90 1.20 20.30
CA GLY A 753 -24.57 -0.15 20.71
C GLY A 753 -23.11 -0.50 20.44
N SER A 754 -22.55 -0.15 19.27
CA SER A 754 -21.12 -0.38 19.00
C SER A 754 -20.21 0.39 19.95
N ARG A 755 -20.56 1.64 20.31
CA ARG A 755 -19.85 2.43 21.32
C ARG A 755 -19.91 1.79 22.71
N SER A 756 -21.07 1.25 23.09
CA SER A 756 -21.24 0.53 24.35
C SER A 756 -20.41 -0.74 24.39
N LEU A 757 -20.51 -1.59 23.35
CA LEU A 757 -19.72 -2.82 23.25
C LEU A 757 -18.21 -2.54 23.31
N LEU A 758 -17.71 -1.59 22.53
CA LEU A 758 -16.28 -1.26 22.49
C LEU A 758 -15.76 -0.84 23.87
N ARG A 759 -16.53 -0.05 24.61
CA ARG A 759 -16.18 0.36 25.97
C ARG A 759 -16.25 -0.81 26.97
N THR A 760 -17.34 -1.58 26.95
CA THR A 760 -17.51 -2.73 27.83
C THR A 760 -16.45 -3.81 27.64
N LEU A 761 -16.07 -4.08 26.39
CA LEU A 761 -15.13 -5.15 26.07
C LEU A 761 -13.67 -4.75 26.31
N PHE A 762 -13.29 -3.52 25.95
CA PHE A 762 -11.88 -3.17 25.78
C PHE A 762 -11.39 -1.95 26.58
N LEU A 763 -12.28 -1.04 27.00
CA LEU A 763 -11.89 0.21 27.67
C LEU A 763 -12.41 0.23 29.12
N VAL A 764 -11.86 -0.62 29.94
CA VAL A 764 -12.23 -0.71 31.37
C VAL A 764 -11.48 0.32 32.20
#